data_ec6f688b319d96dc9c7bb3dc49e923e3
#
_entry.id   ec6f688b319d96dc9c7bb3dc49e923e3
#
_cell.length_a   1.000
_cell.length_b   1.000
_cell.length_c   1.000
_cell.angle_alpha   90.00
_cell.angle_beta   90.00
_cell.angle_gamma   90.00
#
_symmetry.space_group_name_H-M   'P 1'
#
loop_
_entity.id
_entity.type
_entity.pdbx_description
1 polymer ?
#
loop_
_entity_poly.entity_id
_entity_poly.type
_entity_poly.pdbx_seq_one_letter_code
_entity_poly.pdbx_strand_id
1 'polypeptide(L)'
;MNNVPDTFKRDEEEMQIIPLLKLCINQFLRNWYWFLLSIVICLGLGWIYRQSQPSVFKQQSVILIEEADSDPRSRMVKGNMSGLLELNGISVGDNLKNEIFILSSKRLMTRVVDKLDLDVDYLMPVSLHKVALYKNERPIEVLFHDSLPSENPIPKNMIVSLKIKKLDQNTVEIKGFRNKKGKKTDEKIKANFGQTVKTPAGRLSVVRSKMFNKWEDEEITVNRNSVSATADALRMRMDVAQIEKEASLIGLTFQDINPKRAVDVLNTLYNTYKEDVVENKNRVALNTARFIDERLKLIGTELSDVENNLASFKKRNSVLDFETTAQSITQESSLARQKTLEAETQLNVAQYLYNYLDNQTNDRDLIPALNLKEASFNNTIDKYNQLQMQRNQMANNSSDDHAVVRELDKQLHQMRQSIKASVANYISTCKLQLDDAKAAENMLTGRLAGAPEQEKLGIDIVRQQKLKETLYTYLLNKREEVAMKQAINEANVRLVEGPMGSDIPISPRTMVILLISLVIGVMIPAFIIWLRIAMDVSVRGRKDIEDNTTIPLLGEIPNIKDSDGKTLITDLPSDDPIVEGFRIMRYNLGYMRHNTQVMICTSTTPGQGKSFISRNVASILAMAGKKVLLIDADIRKGTLSRNFGQAFGLTTFLSDEHTQIDEIIQKDHLTKGVDFIPAGNIPPNPSELLMSKRFEEMITALRERYDHIIIDSTPLFSVADASITSRVADITLFVIRAQVQDRNFLPELERMYQDNRFKHLSIVLNDVNMKSDGTYGQGYGYGYGYGYGSHTKQKRSLNVLRRLRR
;
A
#
# COMPACT_ATOMS: atom_id res chain seq x y z
N MET A 1 13.81 19.31 45.31
CA MET A 1 12.89 18.84 44.25
C MET A 1 12.19 20.04 43.65
N ASN A 2 12.77 20.66 42.66
CA ASN A 2 12.21 21.84 41.97
C ASN A 2 11.82 21.42 40.56
N ASN A 3 10.52 21.37 40.31
CA ASN A 3 9.92 21.23 39.01
C ASN A 3 10.22 22.49 38.19
N VAL A 4 11.10 22.38 37.20
CA VAL A 4 11.26 23.38 36.14
C VAL A 4 10.13 23.19 35.17
N PRO A 5 9.37 24.21 34.77
CA PRO A 5 8.25 24.08 33.87
C PRO A 5 8.73 23.62 32.47
N ASP A 6 7.99 22.69 31.88
CA ASP A 6 8.26 22.09 30.56
C ASP A 6 8.32 23.08 29.36
N THR A 7 7.94 24.33 29.57
CA THR A 7 8.01 25.39 28.56
C THR A 7 9.46 25.81 28.24
N PHE A 8 10.38 25.76 29.19
CA PHE A 8 11.78 26.11 28.95
C PHE A 8 12.55 25.04 28.14
N LYS A 9 12.16 23.77 28.24
CA LYS A 9 12.78 22.73 27.44
C LYS A 9 12.40 22.79 25.96
N ARG A 10 11.19 23.24 25.63
CA ARG A 10 10.77 23.42 24.24
C ARG A 10 11.52 24.54 23.52
N ASP A 11 11.79 25.62 24.21
CA ASP A 11 12.51 26.76 23.62
C ASP A 11 14.00 26.43 23.36
N GLU A 12 14.61 25.55 24.15
CA GLU A 12 15.99 25.09 23.93
C GLU A 12 16.09 24.08 22.75
N GLU A 13 15.12 23.21 22.58
CA GLU A 13 15.08 22.30 21.43
C GLU A 13 14.78 23.02 20.11
N GLU A 14 13.87 24.00 20.09
CA GLU A 14 13.61 24.82 18.91
C GLU A 14 14.83 25.71 18.55
N MET A 15 15.59 26.18 19.53
CA MET A 15 16.78 27.00 19.30
C MET A 15 17.95 26.19 18.71
N GLN A 16 17.97 24.85 18.87
CA GLN A 16 18.98 23.98 18.28
C GLN A 16 18.66 23.56 16.84
N ILE A 17 17.39 23.56 16.44
CA ILE A 17 16.95 23.12 15.09
C ILE A 17 17.31 24.16 14.02
N ILE A 18 17.20 25.44 14.31
CA ILE A 18 17.45 26.54 13.35
C ILE A 18 18.90 26.58 12.84
N PRO A 19 19.94 26.47 13.68
CA PRO A 19 21.32 26.41 13.20
C PRO A 19 21.66 25.17 12.39
N LEU A 20 21.12 24.03 12.79
CA LEU A 20 21.27 22.78 12.03
C LEU A 20 20.63 22.88 10.64
N LEU A 21 19.46 23.48 10.58
CA LEU A 21 18.74 23.72 9.32
C LEU A 21 19.49 24.65 8.38
N LYS A 22 20.08 25.74 8.90
CA LYS A 22 20.96 26.64 8.13
C LYS A 22 22.21 25.94 7.62
N LEU A 23 22.84 25.10 8.42
CA LEU A 23 23.99 24.28 8.01
C LEU A 23 23.62 23.32 6.87
N CYS A 24 22.48 22.62 7.00
CA CYS A 24 21.97 21.75 5.96
C CYS A 24 21.70 22.53 4.66
N ILE A 25 21.01 23.66 4.73
CA ILE A 25 20.70 24.49 3.55
C ILE A 25 21.98 24.98 2.87
N ASN A 26 22.99 25.44 3.63
CA ASN A 26 24.24 25.90 3.06
C ASN A 26 25.04 24.77 2.38
N GLN A 27 25.02 23.58 2.95
CA GLN A 27 25.62 22.40 2.37
C GLN A 27 24.87 21.93 1.12
N PHE A 28 23.52 22.03 1.12
CA PHE A 28 22.70 21.73 -0.04
C PHE A 28 22.98 22.69 -1.19
N LEU A 29 23.05 23.99 -0.92
CA LEU A 29 23.37 24.99 -1.93
C LEU A 29 24.78 24.83 -2.50
N ARG A 30 25.75 24.42 -1.70
CA ARG A 30 27.13 24.16 -2.16
C ARG A 30 27.21 22.91 -3.03
N ASN A 31 26.36 21.90 -2.78
CA ASN A 31 26.39 20.62 -3.46
C ASN A 31 25.19 20.45 -4.42
N TRP A 32 24.57 21.52 -4.90
CA TRP A 32 23.35 21.49 -5.74
C TRP A 32 23.49 20.63 -7.01
N TYR A 33 24.70 20.49 -7.55
CA TYR A 33 24.98 19.67 -8.75
C TYR A 33 24.72 18.17 -8.50
N TRP A 34 24.88 17.67 -7.26
CA TRP A 34 24.54 16.29 -6.91
C TRP A 34 23.04 16.05 -6.93
N PHE A 35 22.25 17.06 -6.54
CA PHE A 35 20.80 17.00 -6.64
C PHE A 35 20.37 16.95 -8.11
N LEU A 36 20.92 17.79 -8.95
CA LEU A 36 20.62 17.80 -10.37
C LEU A 36 20.97 16.46 -11.04
N LEU A 37 22.14 15.92 -10.77
CA LEU A 37 22.57 14.62 -11.29
C LEU A 37 21.65 13.48 -10.82
N SER A 38 21.33 13.45 -9.52
CA SER A 38 20.44 12.45 -8.93
C SER A 38 19.03 12.53 -9.51
N ILE A 39 18.48 13.73 -9.68
CA ILE A 39 17.15 13.94 -10.28
C ILE A 39 17.13 13.43 -11.72
N VAL A 40 18.13 13.75 -12.53
CA VAL A 40 18.22 13.29 -13.92
C VAL A 40 18.26 11.76 -14.00
N ILE A 41 19.07 11.12 -13.15
CA ILE A 41 19.17 9.65 -13.09
C ILE A 41 17.84 9.05 -12.65
N CYS A 42 17.23 9.55 -11.58
CA CYS A 42 15.95 9.04 -11.05
C CYS A 42 14.79 9.25 -12.04
N LEU A 43 14.71 10.39 -12.72
CA LEU A 43 13.71 10.63 -13.76
C LEU A 43 13.92 9.70 -14.97
N GLY A 44 15.19 9.46 -15.37
CA GLY A 44 15.52 8.49 -16.41
C GLY A 44 15.08 7.07 -16.06
N LEU A 45 15.36 6.62 -14.84
CA LEU A 45 14.92 5.33 -14.33
C LEU A 45 13.39 5.25 -14.22
N GLY A 46 12.75 6.30 -13.75
CA GLY A 46 11.29 6.41 -13.69
C GLY A 46 10.64 6.33 -15.08
N TRP A 47 11.25 6.96 -16.09
CA TRP A 47 10.80 6.89 -17.46
C TRP A 47 10.96 5.48 -18.06
N ILE A 48 12.09 4.80 -17.82
CA ILE A 48 12.33 3.40 -18.20
C ILE A 48 11.32 2.48 -17.50
N TYR A 49 11.07 2.67 -16.20
CA TYR A 49 10.06 1.92 -15.44
C TYR A 49 8.67 2.12 -16.03
N ARG A 50 8.27 3.36 -16.34
CA ARG A 50 7.00 3.63 -17.01
C ARG A 50 6.88 2.87 -18.32
N GLN A 51 7.95 2.83 -19.12
CA GLN A 51 7.96 2.18 -20.44
C GLN A 51 7.94 0.65 -20.35
N SER A 52 8.37 0.08 -19.21
CA SER A 52 8.32 -1.37 -18.96
C SER A 52 6.94 -1.87 -18.51
N GLN A 53 6.04 -0.97 -18.09
CA GLN A 53 4.69 -1.34 -17.63
C GLN A 53 3.68 -1.37 -18.78
N PRO A 54 2.82 -2.39 -18.87
CA PRO A 54 1.76 -2.43 -19.88
C PRO A 54 0.70 -1.37 -19.56
N SER A 55 0.13 -0.78 -20.60
CA SER A 55 -1.00 0.15 -20.48
C SER A 55 -2.25 -0.61 -20.06
N VAL A 56 -2.94 -0.17 -19.01
CA VAL A 56 -4.20 -0.74 -18.52
C VAL A 56 -5.34 0.22 -18.82
N PHE A 57 -6.39 -0.29 -19.43
CA PHE A 57 -7.59 0.45 -19.79
C PHE A 57 -8.74 0.06 -18.87
N LYS A 58 -9.63 0.99 -18.60
CA LYS A 58 -10.84 0.79 -17.81
C LYS A 58 -12.05 0.92 -18.72
N GLN A 59 -12.88 -0.11 -18.75
CA GLN A 59 -14.18 -0.11 -19.40
C GLN A 59 -15.28 -0.22 -18.35
N GLN A 60 -16.43 0.39 -18.65
CA GLN A 60 -17.53 0.52 -17.70
C GLN A 60 -18.85 0.27 -18.42
N SER A 61 -19.77 -0.42 -17.76
CA SER A 61 -21.13 -0.68 -18.27
C SER A 61 -22.12 -0.52 -17.12
N VAL A 62 -23.32 -0.08 -17.41
CA VAL A 62 -24.37 0.10 -16.42
C VAL A 62 -25.58 -0.77 -16.76
N ILE A 63 -26.00 -1.57 -15.80
CA ILE A 63 -27.19 -2.40 -15.91
C ILE A 63 -28.23 -1.96 -14.89
N LEU A 64 -29.49 -2.02 -15.28
CA LEU A 64 -30.66 -1.83 -14.43
C LEU A 64 -31.23 -3.19 -14.10
N ILE A 65 -31.47 -3.46 -12.82
CA ILE A 65 -32.25 -4.62 -12.39
C ILE A 65 -33.66 -4.16 -12.12
N GLU A 66 -34.59 -4.54 -12.98
CA GLU A 66 -36.01 -4.24 -12.80
C GLU A 66 -36.55 -5.15 -11.70
N GLU A 67 -37.17 -4.57 -10.67
CA GLU A 67 -37.92 -5.36 -9.68
C GLU A 67 -39.11 -6.02 -10.39
N ALA A 68 -39.29 -7.30 -10.14
CA ALA A 68 -40.32 -8.11 -10.80
C ALA A 68 -41.79 -7.64 -10.56
N ASP A 69 -41.98 -6.64 -9.71
CA ASP A 69 -43.28 -6.12 -9.28
C ASP A 69 -43.54 -4.68 -9.79
N SER A 70 -43.57 -4.48 -11.08
CA SER A 70 -44.00 -3.20 -11.69
C SER A 70 -45.51 -3.06 -11.80
N ASP A 71 -46.32 -3.99 -11.25
CA ASP A 71 -47.78 -3.89 -11.25
C ASP A 71 -48.25 -2.85 -10.22
N PRO A 72 -48.97 -1.78 -10.63
CA PRO A 72 -49.45 -0.73 -9.72
C PRO A 72 -50.31 -1.25 -8.55
N ARG A 73 -50.93 -2.42 -8.69
CA ARG A 73 -51.74 -3.06 -7.63
C ARG A 73 -50.88 -3.68 -6.53
N SER A 74 -49.61 -4.10 -6.82
CA SER A 74 -48.70 -4.64 -5.84
C SER A 74 -48.06 -3.56 -4.97
N ARG A 75 -47.96 -2.31 -5.46
CA ARG A 75 -47.46 -1.18 -4.69
C ARG A 75 -48.35 -0.76 -3.52
N MET A 76 -49.68 -0.90 -3.64
CA MET A 76 -50.60 -0.58 -2.54
C MET A 76 -50.52 -1.57 -1.37
N VAL A 77 -50.17 -2.80 -1.64
CA VAL A 77 -50.05 -3.87 -0.64
C VAL A 77 -48.68 -3.83 0.03
N LYS A 78 -47.61 -3.39 -0.69
CA LYS A 78 -46.27 -3.24 -0.12
C LYS A 78 -46.17 -2.24 1.03
N GLY A 79 -46.99 -1.16 1.04
CA GLY A 79 -46.91 -0.13 2.08
C GLY A 79 -47.23 -0.64 3.51
N ASN A 80 -48.09 -1.64 3.61
CA ASN A 80 -48.47 -2.18 4.93
C ASN A 80 -47.66 -3.42 5.34
N MET A 81 -46.97 -4.07 4.39
CA MET A 81 -46.25 -5.31 4.65
C MET A 81 -44.72 -5.15 4.73
N SER A 82 -44.16 -4.04 4.20
CA SER A 82 -42.74 -3.73 4.37
C SER A 82 -42.37 -3.55 5.84
N GLY A 83 -43.24 -2.93 6.64
CA GLY A 83 -43.03 -2.77 8.07
C GLY A 83 -43.04 -4.09 8.87
N LEU A 84 -43.84 -5.08 8.43
CA LEU A 84 -43.87 -6.42 9.07
C LEU A 84 -42.66 -7.29 8.64
N LEU A 85 -42.10 -7.06 7.45
CA LEU A 85 -40.94 -7.76 6.94
C LEU A 85 -39.64 -7.18 7.52
N GLU A 86 -39.57 -5.87 7.74
CA GLU A 86 -38.43 -5.21 8.45
C GLU A 86 -38.35 -5.65 9.92
N LEU A 87 -39.50 -5.90 10.57
CA LEU A 87 -39.57 -6.45 11.94
C LEU A 87 -39.00 -7.87 12.03
N ASN A 88 -38.97 -8.61 10.92
CA ASN A 88 -38.39 -9.96 10.83
C ASN A 88 -36.95 -9.98 10.24
N GLY A 89 -36.31 -8.82 10.09
CA GLY A 89 -34.91 -8.71 9.63
C GLY A 89 -34.69 -8.98 8.14
N ILE A 90 -35.74 -9.00 7.32
CA ILE A 90 -35.63 -9.20 5.87
C ILE A 90 -35.75 -7.83 5.20
N SER A 91 -34.61 -7.19 4.97
CA SER A 91 -34.57 -5.89 4.28
C SER A 91 -34.73 -6.07 2.78
N VAL A 92 -35.56 -5.24 2.17
CA VAL A 92 -35.77 -5.20 0.69
C VAL A 92 -34.47 -4.81 -0.04
N GLY A 93 -33.49 -4.24 0.67
CA GLY A 93 -32.16 -3.90 0.12
C GLY A 93 -31.21 -5.06 -0.11
N ASP A 94 -31.50 -6.27 0.36
CA ASP A 94 -30.58 -7.41 0.24
C ASP A 94 -30.61 -8.06 -1.15
N ASN A 95 -31.68 -7.87 -1.93
CA ASN A 95 -31.76 -8.43 -3.27
C ASN A 95 -30.66 -7.90 -4.21
N LEU A 96 -30.37 -6.59 -4.16
CA LEU A 96 -29.37 -5.99 -5.04
C LEU A 96 -27.95 -6.43 -4.68
N LYS A 97 -27.65 -6.58 -3.37
CA LYS A 97 -26.34 -7.12 -2.93
C LYS A 97 -26.12 -8.55 -3.41
N ASN A 98 -27.17 -9.36 -3.42
CA ASN A 98 -27.14 -10.73 -3.91
C ASN A 98 -26.86 -10.76 -5.42
N GLU A 99 -27.47 -9.86 -6.18
CA GLU A 99 -27.21 -9.77 -7.64
C GLU A 99 -25.79 -9.28 -7.94
N ILE A 100 -25.26 -8.36 -7.15
CA ILE A 100 -23.84 -7.94 -7.21
C ILE A 100 -22.91 -9.14 -6.97
N PHE A 101 -23.25 -9.98 -5.97
CA PHE A 101 -22.47 -11.18 -5.70
C PHE A 101 -22.55 -12.20 -6.83
N ILE A 102 -23.73 -12.39 -7.43
CA ILE A 102 -23.93 -13.28 -8.56
C ILE A 102 -23.12 -12.80 -9.77
N LEU A 103 -23.20 -11.52 -10.10
CA LEU A 103 -22.46 -10.90 -11.20
C LEU A 103 -20.93 -11.02 -11.02
N SER A 104 -20.46 -10.96 -9.78
CA SER A 104 -19.05 -11.13 -9.43
C SER A 104 -18.65 -12.60 -9.19
N SER A 105 -19.56 -13.56 -9.43
CA SER A 105 -19.32 -14.97 -9.12
C SER A 105 -18.32 -15.62 -10.08
N LYS A 106 -17.56 -16.58 -9.53
CA LYS A 106 -16.63 -17.39 -10.32
C LYS A 106 -17.34 -18.19 -11.41
N ARG A 107 -18.54 -18.72 -11.12
CA ARG A 107 -19.33 -19.51 -12.07
C ARG A 107 -19.65 -18.71 -13.34
N LEU A 108 -20.13 -17.47 -13.14
CA LEU A 108 -20.49 -16.63 -14.28
C LEU A 108 -19.24 -16.27 -15.10
N MET A 109 -18.15 -15.90 -14.41
CA MET A 109 -16.88 -15.58 -15.06
C MET A 109 -16.28 -16.80 -15.79
N THR A 110 -16.42 -18.01 -15.25
CA THR A 110 -16.03 -19.24 -15.93
C THR A 110 -16.77 -19.42 -17.26
N ARG A 111 -18.09 -19.19 -17.29
CA ARG A 111 -18.89 -19.22 -18.53
C ARG A 111 -18.43 -18.13 -19.53
N VAL A 112 -18.03 -16.97 -19.05
CA VAL A 112 -17.47 -15.89 -19.89
C VAL A 112 -16.13 -16.30 -20.50
N VAL A 113 -15.25 -16.90 -19.69
CA VAL A 113 -13.96 -17.43 -20.16
C VAL A 113 -14.15 -18.48 -21.24
N ASP A 114 -15.07 -19.43 -21.02
CA ASP A 114 -15.40 -20.50 -22.00
C ASP A 114 -16.00 -19.93 -23.29
N LYS A 115 -16.91 -18.92 -23.21
CA LYS A 115 -17.54 -18.32 -24.40
C LYS A 115 -16.60 -17.48 -25.25
N LEU A 116 -15.57 -16.92 -24.65
CA LEU A 116 -14.61 -16.02 -25.32
C LEU A 116 -13.25 -16.64 -25.55
N ASP A 117 -13.05 -17.92 -25.18
CA ASP A 117 -11.75 -18.64 -25.24
C ASP A 117 -10.61 -17.81 -24.61
N LEU A 118 -10.85 -17.30 -23.39
CA LEU A 118 -9.88 -16.44 -22.67
C LEU A 118 -8.85 -17.25 -21.87
N ASP A 119 -8.93 -18.57 -21.88
CA ASP A 119 -7.93 -19.46 -21.30
C ASP A 119 -6.58 -19.39 -22.03
N VAL A 120 -6.56 -18.85 -23.27
CA VAL A 120 -5.35 -18.68 -24.09
C VAL A 120 -5.03 -17.22 -24.33
N ASP A 121 -3.93 -16.75 -23.73
CA ASP A 121 -3.40 -15.39 -23.90
C ASP A 121 -2.25 -15.37 -24.91
N TYR A 122 -2.28 -14.36 -25.79
CA TYR A 122 -1.21 -14.08 -26.76
C TYR A 122 -0.52 -12.78 -26.41
N LEU A 123 0.78 -12.85 -26.13
CA LEU A 123 1.59 -11.70 -25.70
C LEU A 123 2.70 -11.45 -26.71
N MET A 124 2.77 -10.28 -27.28
CA MET A 124 3.82 -9.83 -28.19
C MET A 124 4.73 -8.81 -27.47
N PRO A 125 6.03 -8.95 -27.53
CA PRO A 125 6.94 -7.95 -26.98
C PRO A 125 6.92 -6.68 -27.86
N VAL A 126 6.65 -5.53 -27.24
CA VAL A 126 6.73 -4.23 -27.89
C VAL A 126 7.63 -3.36 -27.03
N SER A 127 8.85 -3.07 -27.53
CA SER A 127 9.86 -2.33 -26.76
C SER A 127 10.19 -3.04 -25.42
N LEU A 128 9.89 -2.43 -24.29
CA LEU A 128 10.22 -2.93 -22.94
C LEU A 128 9.06 -3.66 -22.24
N HIS A 129 7.87 -3.71 -22.83
CA HIS A 129 6.70 -4.40 -22.25
C HIS A 129 6.07 -5.38 -23.24
N LYS A 130 5.12 -6.18 -22.75
CA LYS A 130 4.37 -7.11 -23.57
C LYS A 130 2.95 -6.60 -23.77
N VAL A 131 2.46 -6.63 -25.01
CA VAL A 131 1.10 -6.26 -25.38
C VAL A 131 0.29 -7.54 -25.56
N ALA A 132 -0.94 -7.57 -24.99
CA ALA A 132 -1.85 -8.67 -25.20
C ALA A 132 -2.60 -8.49 -26.53
N LEU A 133 -2.50 -9.49 -27.40
CA LEU A 133 -3.21 -9.53 -28.66
C LEU A 133 -4.56 -10.24 -28.48
N TYR A 134 -5.63 -9.64 -28.98
CA TYR A 134 -6.96 -10.18 -28.82
C TYR A 134 -7.66 -10.36 -30.17
N LYS A 135 -8.29 -11.51 -30.39
CA LYS A 135 -9.07 -11.87 -31.60
C LYS A 135 -8.37 -11.44 -32.90
N ASN A 136 -8.95 -10.49 -33.62
CA ASN A 136 -8.47 -10.02 -34.92
C ASN A 136 -7.07 -9.37 -34.88
N GLU A 137 -6.49 -9.13 -33.71
CA GLU A 137 -5.14 -8.58 -33.55
C GLU A 137 -4.07 -9.69 -33.52
N ARG A 138 -4.49 -10.95 -33.35
CA ARG A 138 -3.60 -12.13 -33.33
C ARG A 138 -3.13 -12.44 -34.74
N PRO A 139 -1.81 -12.50 -35.02
CA PRO A 139 -1.30 -12.94 -36.33
C PRO A 139 -1.41 -14.47 -36.50
N ILE A 140 -1.45 -15.20 -35.40
CA ILE A 140 -1.56 -16.65 -35.36
C ILE A 140 -2.61 -17.08 -34.33
N GLU A 141 -3.16 -18.27 -34.56
CA GLU A 141 -4.03 -18.97 -33.64
C GLU A 141 -3.47 -20.36 -33.34
N VAL A 142 -3.38 -20.72 -32.08
CA VAL A 142 -2.90 -22.02 -31.61
C VAL A 142 -4.10 -22.84 -31.17
N LEU A 143 -4.36 -23.93 -31.92
CA LEU A 143 -5.42 -24.87 -31.61
C LEU A 143 -4.84 -26.03 -30.80
N PHE A 144 -5.32 -26.16 -29.56
CA PHE A 144 -4.98 -27.27 -28.68
C PHE A 144 -5.98 -28.43 -28.92
N HIS A 145 -5.51 -29.60 -29.33
CA HIS A 145 -6.35 -30.74 -29.63
C HIS A 145 -6.60 -31.55 -28.35
N ASP A 146 -7.55 -31.09 -27.54
CA ASP A 146 -7.93 -31.68 -26.24
C ASP A 146 -8.82 -32.94 -26.39
N SER A 147 -9.54 -33.06 -27.51
CA SER A 147 -10.67 -33.99 -27.67
C SER A 147 -10.42 -35.11 -28.67
N LEU A 148 -9.25 -35.22 -29.28
CA LEU A 148 -8.95 -36.35 -30.16
C LEU A 148 -8.61 -37.59 -29.32
N PRO A 149 -9.15 -38.81 -29.71
CA PRO A 149 -8.77 -40.07 -29.08
C PRO A 149 -7.27 -40.29 -29.32
N SER A 150 -6.44 -39.91 -28.45
CA SER A 150 -4.98 -40.03 -28.52
C SER A 150 -4.41 -40.35 -27.17
N GLU A 151 -3.31 -41.09 -27.16
CA GLU A 151 -2.59 -41.53 -25.95
C GLU A 151 -2.16 -40.38 -24.98
N ASN A 152 -2.24 -39.09 -25.40
CA ASN A 152 -1.88 -37.94 -24.59
C ASN A 152 -2.71 -36.70 -24.99
N PRO A 153 -4.00 -36.61 -24.59
CA PRO A 153 -4.77 -35.37 -24.70
C PRO A 153 -4.18 -34.31 -23.73
N ILE A 154 -4.21 -33.02 -24.13
CA ILE A 154 -3.86 -31.91 -23.23
C ILE A 154 -5.09 -31.68 -22.32
N PRO A 155 -5.00 -31.91 -21.02
CA PRO A 155 -6.14 -31.60 -20.15
C PRO A 155 -6.43 -30.10 -20.21
N LYS A 156 -7.71 -29.69 -20.23
CA LYS A 156 -8.13 -28.26 -20.22
C LYS A 156 -7.52 -27.47 -19.04
N ASN A 157 -7.12 -28.15 -17.98
CA ASN A 157 -6.53 -27.53 -16.79
C ASN A 157 -4.99 -27.47 -16.81
N MET A 158 -4.36 -27.88 -17.91
CA MET A 158 -2.88 -27.83 -17.98
C MET A 158 -2.39 -26.43 -18.35
N ILE A 159 -1.52 -25.88 -17.52
CA ILE A 159 -0.84 -24.60 -17.79
C ILE A 159 0.26 -24.85 -18.81
N VAL A 160 0.16 -24.18 -19.96
CA VAL A 160 1.12 -24.28 -21.07
C VAL A 160 1.62 -22.87 -21.40
N SER A 161 2.94 -22.69 -21.53
CA SER A 161 3.53 -21.43 -21.97
C SER A 161 4.47 -21.74 -23.13
N LEU A 162 4.14 -21.27 -24.31
CA LEU A 162 4.87 -21.48 -25.54
C LEU A 162 5.38 -20.16 -26.08
N LYS A 163 6.50 -20.23 -26.78
CA LYS A 163 7.07 -19.12 -27.52
C LYS A 163 7.12 -19.52 -28.98
N ILE A 164 6.50 -18.76 -29.84
CA ILE A 164 6.35 -19.05 -31.26
C ILE A 164 7.06 -17.96 -32.06
N LYS A 165 8.00 -18.36 -32.90
CA LYS A 165 8.73 -17.48 -33.80
C LYS A 165 8.45 -17.88 -35.23
N LYS A 166 8.22 -16.89 -36.09
CA LYS A 166 8.14 -17.09 -37.55
C LYS A 166 9.55 -17.36 -38.09
N LEU A 167 9.71 -18.43 -38.84
CA LEU A 167 10.95 -18.73 -39.54
C LEU A 167 10.87 -18.28 -41.00
N ASP A 168 9.78 -18.62 -41.66
CA ASP A 168 9.47 -18.19 -43.01
C ASP A 168 7.93 -18.11 -43.21
N GLN A 169 7.48 -17.93 -44.46
CA GLN A 169 6.05 -17.79 -44.75
C GLN A 169 5.25 -19.08 -44.43
N ASN A 170 5.88 -20.25 -44.39
CA ASN A 170 5.23 -21.54 -44.25
C ASN A 170 5.54 -22.24 -42.92
N THR A 171 6.63 -21.88 -42.24
CA THR A 171 7.10 -22.59 -41.07
C THR A 171 7.25 -21.68 -39.82
N VAL A 172 6.97 -22.28 -38.66
CA VAL A 172 7.16 -21.68 -37.35
C VAL A 172 8.07 -22.52 -36.47
N GLU A 173 8.82 -21.87 -35.58
CA GLU A 173 9.55 -22.52 -34.50
C GLU A 173 8.74 -22.35 -33.20
N ILE A 174 8.45 -23.48 -32.54
CA ILE A 174 7.76 -23.54 -31.26
C ILE A 174 8.77 -23.97 -30.21
N LYS A 175 8.90 -23.20 -29.14
CA LYS A 175 9.85 -23.44 -28.03
C LYS A 175 9.24 -23.05 -26.68
N GLY A 176 9.96 -23.30 -25.60
CA GLY A 176 9.56 -22.89 -24.25
C GLY A 176 8.69 -23.91 -23.53
N PHE A 177 8.71 -25.16 -23.97
CA PHE A 177 7.96 -26.22 -23.31
C PHE A 177 8.37 -26.43 -21.85
N ARG A 178 7.42 -26.81 -21.02
CA ARG A 178 7.70 -27.27 -19.66
C ARG A 178 7.41 -28.78 -19.60
N ASN A 179 8.29 -29.54 -18.97
CA ASN A 179 8.05 -30.95 -18.73
C ASN A 179 6.97 -31.15 -17.63
N LYS A 180 6.51 -32.41 -17.43
CA LYS A 180 5.52 -32.77 -16.39
C LYS A 180 5.90 -32.33 -14.96
N LYS A 181 7.19 -32.03 -14.71
CA LYS A 181 7.73 -31.51 -13.43
C LYS A 181 7.88 -29.97 -13.43
N GLY A 182 7.35 -29.26 -14.42
CA GLY A 182 7.40 -27.80 -14.50
C GLY A 182 8.75 -27.19 -14.95
N LYS A 183 9.78 -28.01 -15.22
CA LYS A 183 11.10 -27.55 -15.66
C LYS A 183 11.07 -27.20 -17.15
N LYS A 184 11.61 -26.06 -17.54
CA LYS A 184 11.74 -25.64 -18.94
C LYS A 184 12.61 -26.64 -19.71
N THR A 185 12.19 -27.00 -20.91
CA THR A 185 12.92 -27.85 -21.85
C THR A 185 13.40 -26.98 -23.00
N ASP A 186 14.66 -27.14 -23.42
CA ASP A 186 15.24 -26.38 -24.53
C ASP A 186 14.85 -26.96 -25.89
N GLU A 187 13.86 -27.83 -25.94
CA GLU A 187 13.37 -28.46 -27.15
C GLU A 187 12.74 -27.41 -28.06
N LYS A 188 13.14 -27.42 -29.33
CA LYS A 188 12.63 -26.57 -30.40
C LYS A 188 11.99 -27.42 -31.46
N ILE A 189 10.74 -27.16 -31.78
CA ILE A 189 9.98 -27.91 -32.77
C ILE A 189 9.67 -26.99 -33.95
N LYS A 190 10.05 -27.39 -35.14
CA LYS A 190 9.65 -26.71 -36.37
C LYS A 190 8.37 -27.37 -36.90
N ALA A 191 7.40 -26.54 -37.27
CA ALA A 191 6.09 -27.02 -37.79
C ALA A 191 5.63 -26.14 -38.95
N ASN A 192 4.90 -26.75 -39.89
CA ASN A 192 4.20 -26.00 -40.91
C ASN A 192 2.89 -25.45 -40.36
N PHE A 193 2.44 -24.29 -40.85
CA PHE A 193 1.13 -23.76 -40.49
C PHE A 193 0.02 -24.76 -40.87
N GLY A 194 -0.93 -24.95 -39.97
CA GLY A 194 -2.04 -25.90 -40.10
C GLY A 194 -1.68 -27.36 -39.79
N GLN A 195 -0.40 -27.68 -39.65
CA GLN A 195 0.04 -29.03 -39.31
C GLN A 195 -0.12 -29.29 -37.81
N THR A 196 -0.77 -30.43 -37.47
CA THR A 196 -0.81 -30.88 -36.09
C THR A 196 0.50 -31.55 -35.71
N VAL A 197 1.16 -31.00 -34.69
CA VAL A 197 2.46 -31.44 -34.19
C VAL A 197 2.34 -31.99 -32.79
N LYS A 198 3.04 -33.11 -32.52
CA LYS A 198 3.17 -33.68 -31.18
C LYS A 198 4.26 -32.93 -30.45
N THR A 199 3.91 -32.26 -29.33
CA THR A 199 4.82 -31.51 -28.51
C THR A 199 4.86 -32.05 -27.07
N PRO A 200 5.85 -31.72 -26.26
CA PRO A 200 5.88 -32.07 -24.84
C PRO A 200 4.64 -31.57 -24.04
N ALA A 201 3.97 -30.55 -24.57
CA ALA A 201 2.73 -30.01 -24.00
C ALA A 201 1.46 -30.69 -24.56
N GLY A 202 1.61 -31.63 -25.50
CA GLY A 202 0.50 -32.35 -26.18
C GLY A 202 0.44 -32.01 -27.67
N ARG A 203 -0.68 -32.38 -28.32
CA ARG A 203 -0.89 -32.10 -29.74
C ARG A 203 -1.46 -30.70 -29.93
N LEU A 204 -0.82 -29.91 -30.78
CA LEU A 204 -1.28 -28.58 -31.14
C LEU A 204 -1.04 -28.29 -32.61
N SER A 205 -1.77 -27.37 -33.18
CA SER A 205 -1.52 -26.82 -34.51
C SER A 205 -1.54 -25.29 -34.45
N VAL A 206 -0.71 -24.68 -35.29
CA VAL A 206 -0.61 -23.22 -35.41
C VAL A 206 -1.22 -22.82 -36.74
N VAL A 207 -2.27 -22.03 -36.72
CA VAL A 207 -3.01 -21.57 -37.90
C VAL A 207 -2.74 -20.08 -38.14
N ARG A 208 -2.71 -19.67 -39.40
CA ARG A 208 -2.59 -18.24 -39.76
C ARG A 208 -3.90 -17.51 -39.55
N SER A 209 -3.79 -16.31 -38.97
CA SER A 209 -4.93 -15.38 -38.86
C SER A 209 -4.87 -14.30 -39.96
N LYS A 210 -5.89 -13.45 -40.00
CA LYS A 210 -5.96 -12.33 -40.98
C LYS A 210 -4.79 -11.35 -40.88
N MET A 211 -4.21 -11.24 -39.70
CA MET A 211 -3.07 -10.34 -39.43
C MET A 211 -1.69 -10.97 -39.65
N PHE A 212 -1.65 -12.19 -40.15
CA PHE A 212 -0.39 -12.91 -40.36
C PHE A 212 0.65 -12.13 -41.18
N ASN A 213 0.22 -11.44 -42.23
CA ASN A 213 1.13 -10.68 -43.11
C ASN A 213 1.78 -9.45 -42.42
N LYS A 214 1.21 -9.00 -41.30
CA LYS A 214 1.77 -7.91 -40.48
C LYS A 214 2.65 -8.40 -39.35
N TRP A 215 2.82 -9.71 -39.20
CA TRP A 215 3.71 -10.29 -38.21
C TRP A 215 5.14 -10.27 -38.73
N GLU A 216 5.95 -9.46 -38.10
CA GLU A 216 7.39 -9.41 -38.31
C GLU A 216 8.09 -10.50 -37.48
N ASP A 217 9.43 -10.46 -37.35
CA ASP A 217 10.24 -11.51 -36.72
C ASP A 217 10.10 -11.62 -35.19
N GLU A 218 9.10 -10.98 -34.63
CA GLU A 218 8.86 -10.93 -33.16
C GLU A 218 8.37 -12.27 -32.62
N GLU A 219 8.85 -12.63 -31.43
CA GLU A 219 8.48 -13.88 -30.76
C GLU A 219 7.19 -13.70 -29.97
N ILE A 220 6.11 -14.39 -30.36
CA ILE A 220 4.84 -14.36 -29.66
C ILE A 220 4.85 -15.39 -28.53
N THR A 221 4.55 -14.95 -27.31
CA THR A 221 4.33 -15.84 -26.16
C THR A 221 2.85 -16.22 -26.09
N VAL A 222 2.55 -17.50 -26.16
CA VAL A 222 1.20 -18.05 -26.04
C VAL A 222 1.12 -18.77 -24.70
N ASN A 223 0.27 -18.28 -23.81
CA ASN A 223 0.03 -18.88 -22.51
C ASN A 223 -1.37 -19.44 -22.46
N ARG A 224 -1.50 -20.72 -22.15
CA ARG A 224 -2.76 -21.36 -21.82
C ARG A 224 -2.81 -21.60 -20.33
N ASN A 225 -3.85 -21.09 -19.67
CA ASN A 225 -4.10 -21.25 -18.25
C ASN A 225 -5.32 -22.15 -18.05
N SER A 226 -5.55 -22.67 -16.84
CA SER A 226 -6.81 -23.34 -16.56
C SER A 226 -7.95 -22.33 -16.60
N VAL A 227 -9.09 -22.73 -17.12
CA VAL A 227 -10.31 -21.90 -17.19
C VAL A 227 -10.65 -21.31 -15.81
N SER A 228 -10.55 -22.15 -14.76
CA SER A 228 -10.79 -21.72 -13.37
C SER A 228 -9.83 -20.63 -12.89
N ALA A 229 -8.53 -20.77 -13.17
CA ALA A 229 -7.53 -19.76 -12.78
C ALA A 229 -7.69 -18.46 -13.57
N THR A 230 -8.03 -18.57 -14.86
CA THR A 230 -8.33 -17.40 -15.71
C THR A 230 -9.57 -16.67 -15.21
N ALA A 231 -10.64 -17.40 -14.84
CA ALA A 231 -11.85 -16.82 -14.28
C ALA A 231 -11.56 -16.06 -12.96
N ASP A 232 -10.75 -16.65 -12.08
CA ASP A 232 -10.32 -15.98 -10.84
C ASP A 232 -9.50 -14.71 -11.11
N ALA A 233 -8.57 -14.77 -12.07
CA ALA A 233 -7.75 -13.62 -12.45
C ALA A 233 -8.58 -12.49 -13.08
N LEU A 234 -9.56 -12.80 -13.93
CA LEU A 234 -10.46 -11.81 -14.51
C LEU A 234 -11.40 -11.22 -13.46
N ARG A 235 -11.90 -12.06 -12.54
CA ARG A 235 -12.74 -11.60 -11.42
C ARG A 235 -12.04 -10.56 -10.55
N MET A 236 -10.75 -10.73 -10.27
CA MET A 236 -9.96 -9.76 -9.50
C MET A 236 -9.80 -8.41 -10.21
N ARG A 237 -9.96 -8.38 -11.54
CA ARG A 237 -9.90 -7.14 -12.34
C ARG A 237 -11.27 -6.50 -12.55
N MET A 238 -12.33 -7.17 -12.10
CA MET A 238 -13.70 -6.71 -12.20
C MET A 238 -14.14 -6.10 -10.87
N ASP A 239 -14.78 -4.96 -10.96
CA ASP A 239 -15.44 -4.30 -9.84
C ASP A 239 -16.92 -4.15 -10.18
N VAL A 240 -17.79 -4.65 -9.29
CA VAL A 240 -19.24 -4.65 -9.43
C VAL A 240 -19.80 -3.91 -8.23
N ALA A 241 -20.37 -2.76 -8.45
CA ALA A 241 -20.87 -1.92 -7.38
C ALA A 241 -22.21 -1.25 -7.75
N GLN A 242 -23.02 -0.99 -6.75
CA GLN A 242 -24.20 -0.14 -6.90
C GLN A 242 -23.73 1.29 -7.14
N ILE A 243 -24.28 1.94 -8.18
CA ILE A 243 -23.89 3.31 -8.54
C ILE A 243 -24.50 4.31 -7.56
N GLU A 244 -25.76 4.10 -7.21
CA GLU A 244 -26.53 5.00 -6.34
C GLU A 244 -27.37 4.20 -5.35
N LYS A 245 -27.33 4.56 -4.06
CA LYS A 245 -27.94 3.76 -2.99
C LYS A 245 -29.44 3.55 -3.11
N GLU A 246 -30.14 4.46 -3.79
CA GLU A 246 -31.60 4.42 -3.95
C GLU A 246 -32.04 3.89 -5.32
N ALA A 247 -31.11 3.63 -6.22
CA ALA A 247 -31.39 3.13 -7.56
C ALA A 247 -30.96 1.67 -7.72
N SER A 248 -31.75 0.87 -8.43
CA SER A 248 -31.40 -0.52 -8.79
C SER A 248 -30.41 -0.59 -9.95
N LEU A 249 -29.44 0.36 -9.98
CA LEU A 249 -28.40 0.48 -10.99
C LEU A 249 -27.10 -0.14 -10.49
N ILE A 250 -26.56 -1.07 -11.25
CA ILE A 250 -25.27 -1.72 -10.99
C ILE A 250 -24.27 -1.29 -12.05
N GLY A 251 -23.14 -0.75 -11.60
CA GLY A 251 -21.98 -0.46 -12.41
C GLY A 251 -21.06 -1.68 -12.50
N LEU A 252 -20.75 -2.08 -13.70
CA LEU A 252 -19.77 -3.12 -14.01
C LEU A 252 -18.52 -2.44 -14.53
N THR A 253 -17.42 -2.56 -13.82
CA THR A 253 -16.13 -2.00 -14.23
C THR A 253 -15.13 -3.11 -14.46
N PHE A 254 -14.45 -3.09 -15.58
CA PHE A 254 -13.42 -4.07 -15.89
C PHE A 254 -12.13 -3.40 -16.36
N GLN A 255 -11.00 -3.87 -15.83
CA GLN A 255 -9.68 -3.35 -16.16
C GLN A 255 -8.89 -4.38 -16.94
N ASP A 256 -8.41 -4.00 -18.11
CA ASP A 256 -7.61 -4.91 -18.94
C ASP A 256 -6.54 -4.15 -19.73
N ILE A 257 -5.50 -4.88 -20.15
CA ILE A 257 -4.45 -4.36 -21.02
C ILE A 257 -4.90 -4.24 -22.49
N ASN A 258 -6.03 -4.87 -22.86
CA ASN A 258 -6.64 -4.75 -24.18
C ASN A 258 -8.08 -4.21 -24.04
N PRO A 259 -8.39 -2.99 -24.55
CA PRO A 259 -9.69 -2.37 -24.37
C PRO A 259 -10.81 -3.16 -25.07
N LYS A 260 -10.55 -3.78 -26.22
CA LYS A 260 -11.56 -4.57 -26.93
C LYS A 260 -11.93 -5.84 -26.18
N ARG A 261 -10.93 -6.49 -25.54
CA ARG A 261 -11.17 -7.63 -24.66
C ARG A 261 -12.03 -7.23 -23.47
N ALA A 262 -11.78 -6.07 -22.88
CA ALA A 262 -12.57 -5.58 -21.77
C ALA A 262 -14.04 -5.34 -22.16
N VAL A 263 -14.31 -4.75 -23.32
CA VAL A 263 -15.66 -4.57 -23.86
C VAL A 263 -16.35 -5.92 -24.08
N ASP A 264 -15.65 -6.87 -24.71
CA ASP A 264 -16.23 -8.19 -24.99
C ASP A 264 -16.52 -8.96 -23.68
N VAL A 265 -15.66 -8.86 -22.67
CA VAL A 265 -15.88 -9.48 -21.36
C VAL A 265 -17.13 -8.92 -20.70
N LEU A 266 -17.31 -7.61 -20.67
CA LEU A 266 -18.49 -6.97 -20.08
C LEU A 266 -19.78 -7.30 -20.83
N ASN A 267 -19.76 -7.27 -22.17
CA ASN A 267 -20.90 -7.66 -22.99
C ASN A 267 -21.28 -9.14 -22.79
N THR A 268 -20.28 -10.02 -22.79
CA THR A 268 -20.52 -11.44 -22.62
C THR A 268 -20.99 -11.77 -21.20
N LEU A 269 -20.46 -11.04 -20.20
CA LEU A 269 -20.91 -11.17 -18.81
C LEU A 269 -22.39 -10.80 -18.68
N TYR A 270 -22.78 -9.63 -19.24
CA TYR A 270 -24.18 -9.21 -19.25
C TYR A 270 -25.08 -10.25 -19.94
N ASN A 271 -24.71 -10.71 -21.13
CA ASN A 271 -25.50 -11.70 -21.88
C ASN A 271 -25.59 -13.04 -21.13
N THR A 272 -24.48 -13.50 -20.54
CA THR A 272 -24.46 -14.75 -19.77
C THR A 272 -25.28 -14.65 -18.49
N TYR A 273 -25.24 -13.49 -17.83
CA TYR A 273 -26.11 -13.23 -16.68
C TYR A 273 -27.59 -13.18 -17.09
N LYS A 274 -27.92 -12.50 -18.19
CA LYS A 274 -29.27 -12.47 -18.77
C LYS A 274 -29.81 -13.89 -19.07
N GLU A 275 -28.99 -14.72 -19.71
CA GLU A 275 -29.32 -16.12 -19.97
C GLU A 275 -29.56 -16.92 -18.68
N ASP A 276 -28.70 -16.76 -17.67
CA ASP A 276 -28.80 -17.45 -16.39
C ASP A 276 -30.09 -17.09 -15.64
N VAL A 277 -30.48 -15.81 -15.67
CA VAL A 277 -31.72 -15.32 -15.08
C VAL A 277 -32.94 -15.97 -15.78
N VAL A 278 -32.95 -15.99 -17.13
CA VAL A 278 -34.02 -16.60 -17.89
C VAL A 278 -34.07 -18.12 -17.66
N GLU A 279 -32.92 -18.80 -17.67
CA GLU A 279 -32.83 -20.25 -17.39
C GLU A 279 -33.40 -20.59 -16.00
N ASN A 280 -33.11 -19.81 -14.99
CA ASN A 280 -33.62 -20.01 -13.64
C ASN A 280 -35.15 -19.78 -13.54
N LYS A 281 -35.67 -18.71 -14.17
CA LYS A 281 -37.11 -18.45 -14.21
C LYS A 281 -37.84 -19.58 -14.95
N ASN A 282 -37.30 -20.04 -16.07
CA ASN A 282 -37.87 -21.16 -16.82
C ASN A 282 -37.87 -22.45 -16.02
N ARG A 283 -36.86 -22.73 -15.20
CA ARG A 283 -36.80 -23.92 -14.35
C ARG A 283 -37.92 -23.89 -13.29
N VAL A 284 -38.24 -22.73 -12.70
CA VAL A 284 -39.39 -22.59 -11.77
C VAL A 284 -40.69 -22.90 -12.51
N ALA A 285 -40.91 -22.28 -13.68
CA ALA A 285 -42.12 -22.48 -14.45
C ALA A 285 -42.28 -23.95 -14.87
N LEU A 286 -41.21 -24.60 -15.32
CA LEU A 286 -41.20 -26.03 -15.69
C LEU A 286 -41.52 -26.93 -14.48
N ASN A 287 -40.96 -26.68 -13.31
CA ASN A 287 -41.30 -27.47 -12.11
C ASN A 287 -42.74 -27.27 -11.68
N THR A 288 -43.26 -26.05 -11.76
CA THR A 288 -44.66 -25.74 -11.46
C THR A 288 -45.58 -26.39 -12.48
N ALA A 289 -45.26 -26.33 -13.78
CA ALA A 289 -46.05 -27.00 -14.82
C ALA A 289 -46.09 -28.52 -14.63
N ARG A 290 -44.95 -29.15 -14.35
CA ARG A 290 -44.86 -30.59 -14.07
C ARG A 290 -45.76 -31.00 -12.89
N PHE A 291 -45.65 -30.22 -11.78
CA PHE A 291 -46.50 -30.46 -10.60
C PHE A 291 -48.00 -30.38 -10.94
N ILE A 292 -48.42 -29.37 -11.72
CA ILE A 292 -49.80 -29.19 -12.12
C ILE A 292 -50.23 -30.35 -13.06
N ASP A 293 -49.39 -30.78 -14.03
CA ASP A 293 -49.67 -31.87 -14.95
C ASP A 293 -49.85 -33.19 -14.21
N GLU A 294 -49.00 -33.53 -13.26
CA GLU A 294 -49.13 -34.70 -12.39
C GLU A 294 -50.44 -34.67 -11.62
N ARG A 295 -50.81 -33.49 -11.13
CA ARG A 295 -52.03 -33.33 -10.38
C ARG A 295 -53.29 -33.38 -11.22
N LEU A 296 -53.26 -32.78 -12.42
CA LEU A 296 -54.34 -32.91 -13.43
C LEU A 296 -54.60 -34.36 -13.79
N LYS A 297 -53.51 -35.15 -13.97
CA LYS A 297 -53.66 -36.58 -14.28
C LYS A 297 -54.35 -37.32 -13.14
N LEU A 298 -53.99 -37.06 -11.89
CA LEU A 298 -54.63 -37.70 -10.73
C LEU A 298 -56.14 -37.32 -10.61
N ILE A 299 -56.43 -35.99 -10.66
CA ILE A 299 -57.79 -35.49 -10.57
C ILE A 299 -58.66 -35.97 -11.76
N GLY A 300 -58.02 -36.06 -12.96
CA GLY A 300 -58.69 -36.60 -14.16
C GLY A 300 -59.13 -38.05 -13.96
N THR A 301 -58.25 -38.90 -13.35
CA THR A 301 -58.68 -40.28 -13.02
C THR A 301 -59.79 -40.33 -11.95
N GLU A 302 -59.62 -39.54 -10.86
CA GLU A 302 -60.62 -39.45 -9.80
C GLU A 302 -62.01 -38.96 -10.32
N LEU A 303 -62.00 -37.98 -11.26
CA LEU A 303 -63.19 -37.45 -11.88
C LEU A 303 -63.88 -38.52 -12.73
N SER A 304 -63.13 -39.25 -13.55
CA SER A 304 -63.62 -40.36 -14.37
C SER A 304 -64.25 -41.47 -13.53
N ASP A 305 -63.64 -41.80 -12.38
CA ASP A 305 -64.20 -42.77 -11.43
C ASP A 305 -65.56 -42.34 -10.86
N VAL A 306 -65.61 -41.03 -10.45
CA VAL A 306 -66.86 -40.46 -9.93
C VAL A 306 -67.97 -40.40 -11.02
N GLU A 307 -67.63 -40.02 -12.26
CA GLU A 307 -68.52 -40.03 -13.42
C GLU A 307 -69.02 -41.43 -13.73
N ASN A 308 -68.17 -42.44 -13.74
CA ASN A 308 -68.56 -43.84 -13.90
C ASN A 308 -69.48 -44.32 -12.79
N ASN A 309 -69.20 -43.90 -11.52
CA ASN A 309 -70.04 -44.19 -10.38
C ASN A 309 -71.40 -43.54 -10.52
N LEU A 310 -71.50 -42.30 -10.97
CA LEU A 310 -72.71 -41.52 -11.19
C LEU A 310 -73.55 -42.21 -12.33
N ALA A 311 -72.90 -42.57 -13.44
CA ALA A 311 -73.54 -43.23 -14.56
C ALA A 311 -74.12 -44.58 -14.13
N SER A 312 -73.40 -45.39 -13.35
CA SER A 312 -73.77 -46.61 -12.77
C SER A 312 -74.93 -46.46 -11.80
N PHE A 313 -74.95 -45.44 -10.98
CA PHE A 313 -75.99 -45.08 -10.04
C PHE A 313 -77.32 -44.71 -10.80
N LYS A 314 -77.20 -43.81 -11.79
CA LYS A 314 -78.37 -43.44 -12.66
C LYS A 314 -79.03 -44.66 -13.39
N LYS A 315 -78.17 -45.53 -13.88
CA LYS A 315 -78.55 -46.75 -14.58
C LYS A 315 -79.30 -47.75 -13.67
N ARG A 316 -78.82 -47.92 -12.40
CA ARG A 316 -79.44 -48.86 -11.44
C ARG A 316 -80.81 -48.40 -10.92
N ASN A 317 -80.99 -47.09 -10.78
CA ASN A 317 -82.13 -46.51 -10.12
C ASN A 317 -83.21 -45.97 -11.08
N SER A 318 -82.98 -46.13 -12.42
CA SER A 318 -83.90 -45.68 -13.49
C SER A 318 -84.39 -44.25 -13.41
N VAL A 319 -83.63 -43.40 -12.83
CA VAL A 319 -83.95 -41.98 -12.63
C VAL A 319 -83.36 -41.15 -13.77
N LEU A 320 -84.23 -40.68 -14.67
CA LEU A 320 -83.81 -39.91 -15.84
C LEU A 320 -83.62 -38.40 -15.55
N ASP A 321 -84.30 -37.89 -14.53
CA ASP A 321 -84.17 -36.43 -14.26
C ASP A 321 -84.47 -36.07 -12.80
N PHE A 322 -83.50 -35.50 -12.08
CA PHE A 322 -83.70 -34.93 -10.76
C PHE A 322 -83.99 -33.43 -10.84
N GLU A 323 -84.10 -32.85 -12.03
CA GLU A 323 -84.03 -31.43 -12.28
C GLU A 323 -85.39 -30.72 -12.26
N THR A 324 -86.50 -31.37 -12.35
CA THR A 324 -87.75 -30.66 -12.56
C THR A 324 -88.67 -30.39 -11.33
N THR A 325 -88.40 -31.04 -10.19
CA THR A 325 -89.18 -30.78 -8.95
C THR A 325 -88.59 -29.76 -7.97
N ALA A 326 -87.45 -29.28 -8.26
CA ALA A 326 -86.63 -28.46 -7.30
C ALA A 326 -86.37 -27.03 -7.77
N GLN A 327 -87.00 -26.54 -8.85
CA GLN A 327 -86.54 -25.22 -9.43
C GLN A 327 -86.91 -23.99 -8.52
N SER A 328 -87.76 -24.02 -7.58
CA SER A 328 -88.07 -22.86 -6.66
C SER A 328 -87.24 -22.87 -5.36
N ILE A 329 -86.88 -24.06 -4.89
CA ILE A 329 -85.98 -24.18 -3.69
C ILE A 329 -84.53 -24.24 -4.07
N THR A 330 -84.29 -24.49 -5.33
CA THR A 330 -82.92 -24.77 -5.91
C THR A 330 -82.01 -23.51 -6.02
N GLN A 331 -82.68 -22.34 -6.16
CA GLN A 331 -81.82 -21.13 -6.39
C GLN A 331 -81.04 -20.67 -5.11
N GLU A 332 -81.66 -20.72 -3.96
CA GLU A 332 -81.01 -20.42 -2.66
C GLU A 332 -80.07 -21.56 -2.23
N SER A 333 -80.53 -22.81 -2.44
CA SER A 333 -79.68 -24.01 -2.22
C SER A 333 -78.49 -24.07 -3.16
N SER A 334 -78.61 -23.68 -4.43
CA SER A 334 -77.54 -23.66 -5.41
C SER A 334 -76.44 -22.63 -5.06
N LEU A 335 -76.84 -21.45 -4.55
CA LEU A 335 -75.93 -20.41 -4.07
C LEU A 335 -75.12 -20.83 -2.82
N ALA A 336 -75.82 -21.45 -1.84
CA ALA A 336 -75.21 -22.04 -0.68
C ALA A 336 -74.22 -23.16 -1.06
N ARG A 337 -74.66 -24.03 -1.97
CA ARG A 337 -73.83 -25.14 -2.50
C ARG A 337 -72.65 -24.64 -3.29
N GLN A 338 -72.74 -23.57 -4.06
CA GLN A 338 -71.62 -22.94 -4.75
C GLN A 338 -70.54 -22.43 -3.79
N LYS A 339 -70.96 -21.78 -2.67
CA LYS A 339 -70.06 -21.33 -1.59
C LYS A 339 -69.38 -22.52 -0.92
N THR A 340 -70.06 -23.63 -0.67
CA THR A 340 -69.46 -24.84 -0.10
C THR A 340 -68.40 -25.42 -1.02
N LEU A 341 -68.69 -25.56 -2.32
CA LEU A 341 -67.77 -26.04 -3.35
C LEU A 341 -66.52 -25.12 -3.47
N GLU A 342 -66.74 -23.85 -3.44
CA GLU A 342 -65.62 -22.87 -3.46
C GLU A 342 -64.75 -23.02 -2.24
N ALA A 343 -65.27 -23.10 -1.01
CA ALA A 343 -64.60 -23.34 0.21
C ALA A 343 -63.85 -24.69 0.23
N GLU A 344 -64.47 -25.76 -0.24
CA GLU A 344 -63.84 -27.06 -0.37
C GLU A 344 -62.68 -27.06 -1.38
N THR A 345 -62.85 -26.37 -2.52
CA THR A 345 -61.76 -26.19 -3.50
C THR A 345 -60.55 -25.49 -2.92
N GLN A 346 -60.81 -24.39 -2.22
CA GLN A 346 -59.71 -23.62 -1.53
C GLN A 346 -58.99 -24.44 -0.45
N LEU A 347 -59.74 -25.19 0.36
CA LEU A 347 -59.20 -26.11 1.35
C LEU A 347 -58.35 -27.19 0.73
N ASN A 348 -58.79 -27.81 -0.32
CA ASN A 348 -58.02 -28.87 -1.02
C ASN A 348 -56.73 -28.32 -1.60
N VAL A 349 -56.75 -27.16 -2.25
CA VAL A 349 -55.54 -26.52 -2.79
C VAL A 349 -54.55 -26.18 -1.66
N ALA A 350 -55.06 -25.66 -0.55
CA ALA A 350 -54.23 -25.33 0.62
C ALA A 350 -53.59 -26.60 1.24
N GLN A 351 -54.37 -27.69 1.37
CA GLN A 351 -53.89 -28.98 1.88
C GLN A 351 -52.79 -29.58 0.97
N TYR A 352 -52.94 -29.43 -0.34
CA TYR A 352 -51.88 -29.90 -1.28
C TYR A 352 -50.59 -29.13 -1.07
N LEU A 353 -50.70 -27.83 -0.93
CA LEU A 353 -49.51 -26.99 -0.67
C LEU A 353 -48.87 -27.35 0.67
N TYR A 354 -49.68 -27.57 1.73
CA TYR A 354 -49.17 -27.98 3.05
C TYR A 354 -48.41 -29.34 2.94
N ASN A 355 -49.01 -30.36 2.30
CA ASN A 355 -48.37 -31.64 2.13
C ASN A 355 -47.09 -31.59 1.31
N TYR A 356 -47.02 -30.69 0.29
CA TYR A 356 -45.82 -30.43 -0.46
C TYR A 356 -44.70 -29.84 0.42
N LEU A 357 -45.06 -28.88 1.31
CA LEU A 357 -44.14 -28.26 2.24
C LEU A 357 -43.71 -29.20 3.36
N ASP A 358 -44.53 -30.13 3.77
CA ASP A 358 -44.27 -31.15 4.82
C ASP A 358 -43.32 -32.26 4.36
N ASN A 359 -43.26 -32.51 3.08
CA ASN A 359 -42.39 -33.56 2.53
C ASN A 359 -40.93 -33.11 2.53
N GLN A 360 -40.06 -33.80 3.33
CA GLN A 360 -38.63 -33.51 3.47
C GLN A 360 -37.83 -33.69 2.17
N THR A 361 -38.33 -34.49 1.23
CA THR A 361 -37.69 -34.63 -0.09
C THR A 361 -37.71 -33.33 -0.89
N ASN A 362 -38.63 -32.43 -0.59
CA ASN A 362 -38.83 -31.17 -1.31
C ASN A 362 -38.20 -29.96 -0.56
N ASP A 363 -37.34 -30.20 0.44
CA ASP A 363 -36.86 -29.17 1.33
C ASP A 363 -35.98 -28.11 0.64
N ARG A 364 -35.35 -28.54 -0.49
CA ARG A 364 -34.51 -27.65 -1.34
C ARG A 364 -35.16 -27.31 -2.68
N ASP A 365 -36.43 -27.70 -2.88
CA ASP A 365 -37.15 -27.45 -4.12
C ASP A 365 -37.92 -26.13 -4.09
N LEU A 366 -38.22 -25.64 -5.29
CA LEU A 366 -39.00 -24.43 -5.46
C LEU A 366 -40.48 -24.74 -5.15
N ILE A 367 -41.13 -23.88 -4.37
CA ILE A 367 -42.53 -24.03 -4.01
C ILE A 367 -43.42 -23.67 -5.21
N PRO A 368 -44.37 -24.55 -5.60
CA PRO A 368 -45.28 -24.25 -6.71
C PRO A 368 -46.15 -23.00 -6.42
N ALA A 369 -46.26 -22.13 -7.41
CA ALA A 369 -47.10 -20.92 -7.30
C ALA A 369 -48.56 -21.22 -7.65
N LEU A 370 -49.38 -21.59 -6.64
CA LEU A 370 -50.76 -22.01 -6.83
C LEU A 370 -51.77 -20.86 -6.71
N ASN A 371 -51.36 -19.62 -6.50
CA ASN A 371 -52.21 -18.43 -6.34
C ASN A 371 -53.44 -18.68 -5.45
N LEU A 372 -53.24 -18.87 -4.17
CA LEU A 372 -54.31 -18.86 -3.18
C LEU A 372 -55.00 -17.49 -3.17
N LYS A 373 -56.29 -17.41 -2.79
CA LYS A 373 -57.05 -16.15 -2.80
C LYS A 373 -56.42 -15.05 -2.00
N GLU A 374 -55.56 -15.38 -1.06
CA GLU A 374 -54.85 -14.43 -0.21
C GLU A 374 -53.51 -14.03 -0.91
N ALA A 375 -53.46 -12.78 -1.40
CA ALA A 375 -52.32 -12.25 -2.15
C ALA A 375 -50.99 -12.28 -1.35
N SER A 376 -51.04 -12.24 -0.03
CA SER A 376 -49.88 -12.31 0.88
C SER A 376 -49.08 -13.60 0.71
N PHE A 377 -49.74 -14.72 0.47
CA PHE A 377 -49.06 -16.02 0.23
C PHE A 377 -48.23 -16.05 -1.04
N ASN A 378 -48.84 -15.57 -2.11
CA ASN A 378 -48.17 -15.62 -3.40
C ASN A 378 -46.86 -14.83 -3.37
N ASN A 379 -46.87 -13.62 -2.76
CA ASN A 379 -45.68 -12.80 -2.61
C ASN A 379 -44.59 -13.49 -1.75
N THR A 380 -45.00 -14.20 -0.69
CA THR A 380 -44.06 -14.89 0.20
C THR A 380 -43.48 -16.12 -0.47
N ILE A 381 -44.25 -16.85 -1.25
CA ILE A 381 -43.76 -18.00 -2.06
C ILE A 381 -42.79 -17.52 -3.15
N ASP A 382 -43.13 -16.43 -3.82
CA ASP A 382 -42.23 -15.87 -4.86
C ASP A 382 -40.89 -15.42 -4.26
N LYS A 383 -40.90 -14.77 -3.08
CA LYS A 383 -39.67 -14.43 -2.36
C LYS A 383 -38.86 -15.66 -1.95
N TYR A 384 -39.52 -16.69 -1.41
CA TYR A 384 -38.85 -17.95 -1.09
C TYR A 384 -38.18 -18.54 -2.33
N ASN A 385 -38.92 -18.61 -3.44
CA ASN A 385 -38.40 -19.14 -4.68
C ASN A 385 -37.23 -18.35 -5.24
N GLN A 386 -37.25 -17.01 -5.12
CA GLN A 386 -36.12 -16.15 -5.46
C GLN A 386 -34.89 -16.42 -4.58
N LEU A 387 -35.06 -16.46 -3.27
CA LEU A 387 -33.98 -16.79 -2.33
C LEU A 387 -33.45 -18.21 -2.55
N GLN A 388 -34.31 -19.18 -2.82
CA GLN A 388 -33.89 -20.54 -3.12
C GLN A 388 -33.04 -20.61 -4.39
N MET A 389 -33.42 -19.86 -5.44
CA MET A 389 -32.63 -19.74 -6.66
C MET A 389 -31.25 -19.10 -6.40
N GLN A 390 -31.23 -18.01 -5.62
CA GLN A 390 -29.98 -17.35 -5.21
C GLN A 390 -29.08 -18.30 -4.42
N ARG A 391 -29.63 -19.02 -3.47
CA ARG A 391 -28.94 -20.04 -2.68
C ARG A 391 -28.32 -21.12 -3.57
N ASN A 392 -29.09 -21.63 -4.53
CA ASN A 392 -28.64 -22.67 -5.45
C ASN A 392 -27.52 -22.16 -6.39
N GLN A 393 -27.59 -20.91 -6.80
CA GLN A 393 -26.54 -20.25 -7.57
C GLN A 393 -25.24 -20.09 -6.74
N MET A 394 -25.37 -19.69 -5.48
CA MET A 394 -24.23 -19.53 -4.57
C MET A 394 -23.59 -20.87 -4.20
N ALA A 395 -24.38 -21.88 -3.91
CA ALA A 395 -23.89 -23.21 -3.60
C ALA A 395 -23.15 -23.89 -4.77
N ASN A 396 -23.54 -23.60 -6.01
CA ASN A 396 -22.83 -24.09 -7.19
C ASN A 396 -21.47 -23.37 -7.40
N ASN A 397 -21.26 -22.21 -6.78
CA ASN A 397 -20.05 -21.39 -6.92
C ASN A 397 -19.09 -21.49 -5.74
N SER A 398 -19.57 -22.00 -4.61
CA SER A 398 -18.85 -22.09 -3.34
C SER A 398 -19.21 -23.42 -2.66
N SER A 399 -18.38 -23.90 -1.75
CA SER A 399 -18.75 -25.02 -0.89
C SER A 399 -20.02 -24.71 -0.11
N ASP A 400 -20.87 -25.72 0.15
CA ASP A 400 -22.07 -25.61 1.00
C ASP A 400 -21.76 -25.04 2.42
N ASP A 401 -20.50 -25.09 2.84
CA ASP A 401 -20.02 -24.53 4.11
C ASP A 401 -19.71 -23.02 4.08
N HIS A 402 -19.91 -22.35 2.97
CA HIS A 402 -19.68 -20.90 2.90
C HIS A 402 -20.65 -20.13 3.80
N ALA A 403 -20.17 -19.16 4.59
CA ALA A 403 -20.96 -18.42 5.56
C ALA A 403 -22.25 -17.82 5.00
N VAL A 404 -22.24 -17.34 3.76
CA VAL A 404 -23.39 -16.76 3.06
C VAL A 404 -24.41 -17.83 2.67
N VAL A 405 -23.96 -19.01 2.25
CA VAL A 405 -24.87 -20.13 1.91
C VAL A 405 -25.59 -20.63 3.16
N ARG A 406 -24.87 -20.76 4.29
CA ARG A 406 -25.47 -21.12 5.58
C ARG A 406 -26.48 -20.09 6.08
N GLU A 407 -26.20 -18.80 5.89
CA GLU A 407 -27.16 -17.75 6.28
C GLU A 407 -28.42 -17.79 5.41
N LEU A 408 -28.28 -18.03 4.10
CA LEU A 408 -29.40 -18.23 3.19
C LEU A 408 -30.21 -19.49 3.53
N ASP A 409 -29.54 -20.60 3.84
CA ASP A 409 -30.21 -21.83 4.28
C ASP A 409 -31.04 -21.61 5.55
N LYS A 410 -30.50 -20.83 6.50
CA LYS A 410 -31.22 -20.44 7.71
C LYS A 410 -32.43 -19.56 7.41
N GLN A 411 -32.30 -18.57 6.55
CA GLN A 411 -33.40 -17.70 6.12
C GLN A 411 -34.47 -18.49 5.36
N LEU A 412 -34.07 -19.35 4.44
CA LEU A 412 -34.96 -20.23 3.68
C LEU A 412 -35.72 -21.18 4.61
N HIS A 413 -35.03 -21.79 5.57
CA HIS A 413 -35.67 -22.65 6.56
C HIS A 413 -36.71 -21.91 7.39
N GLN A 414 -36.37 -20.73 7.91
CA GLN A 414 -37.30 -19.88 8.66
C GLN A 414 -38.50 -19.46 7.80
N MET A 415 -38.25 -19.07 6.55
CA MET A 415 -39.29 -18.65 5.63
C MET A 415 -40.23 -19.80 5.26
N ARG A 416 -39.67 -21.01 5.00
CA ARG A 416 -40.46 -22.22 4.76
C ARG A 416 -41.33 -22.61 5.94
N GLN A 417 -40.79 -22.51 7.17
CA GLN A 417 -41.56 -22.70 8.42
C GLN A 417 -42.68 -21.67 8.54
N SER A 418 -42.41 -20.42 8.23
CA SER A 418 -43.39 -19.34 8.25
C SER A 418 -44.49 -19.57 7.20
N ILE A 419 -44.13 -19.94 5.97
CA ILE A 419 -45.11 -20.32 4.91
C ILE A 419 -45.95 -21.50 5.35
N LYS A 420 -45.32 -22.54 5.90
CA LYS A 420 -46.03 -23.74 6.38
C LYS A 420 -47.03 -23.42 7.47
N ALA A 421 -46.61 -22.62 8.46
CA ALA A 421 -47.49 -22.16 9.54
C ALA A 421 -48.63 -21.30 9.02
N SER A 422 -48.37 -20.40 8.10
CA SER A 422 -49.38 -19.56 7.45
C SER A 422 -50.38 -20.39 6.64
N VAL A 423 -49.88 -21.38 5.87
CA VAL A 423 -50.75 -22.32 5.13
C VAL A 423 -51.61 -23.17 6.08
N ALA A 424 -51.05 -23.60 7.24
CA ALA A 424 -51.83 -24.29 8.27
C ALA A 424 -52.96 -23.42 8.86
N ASN A 425 -52.65 -22.16 9.12
CA ASN A 425 -53.69 -21.19 9.58
C ASN A 425 -54.74 -20.95 8.50
N TYR A 426 -54.32 -20.81 7.24
CA TYR A 426 -55.23 -20.67 6.12
C TYR A 426 -56.11 -21.90 5.93
N ILE A 427 -55.60 -23.13 6.09
CA ILE A 427 -56.34 -24.36 6.14
C ILE A 427 -57.42 -24.33 7.24
N SER A 428 -57.05 -23.81 8.45
CA SER A 428 -57.98 -23.66 9.55
C SER A 428 -59.11 -22.69 9.23
N THR A 429 -58.76 -21.56 8.59
CA THR A 429 -59.76 -20.57 8.10
C THR A 429 -60.65 -21.15 7.03
N CYS A 430 -60.09 -21.88 6.04
CA CYS A 430 -60.89 -22.55 5.03
C CYS A 430 -61.79 -23.66 5.59
N LYS A 431 -61.33 -24.37 6.64
CA LYS A 431 -62.16 -25.33 7.37
C LYS A 431 -63.34 -24.65 8.04
N LEU A 432 -63.15 -23.54 8.75
CA LEU A 432 -64.22 -22.76 9.36
C LEU A 432 -65.23 -22.27 8.29
N GLN A 433 -64.66 -21.67 7.21
CA GLN A 433 -65.53 -21.23 6.10
C GLN A 433 -66.33 -22.38 5.46
N LEU A 434 -65.70 -23.55 5.36
CA LEU A 434 -66.36 -24.75 4.85
C LEU A 434 -67.43 -25.22 5.84
N ASP A 435 -67.15 -25.24 7.15
CA ASP A 435 -68.09 -25.65 8.17
C ASP A 435 -69.32 -24.71 8.23
N ASP A 436 -69.05 -23.36 8.14
CA ASP A 436 -70.12 -22.36 8.03
C ASP A 436 -70.95 -22.51 6.77
N ALA A 437 -70.33 -22.74 5.62
CA ALA A 437 -71.03 -22.99 4.37
C ALA A 437 -71.86 -24.28 4.40
N LYS A 438 -71.25 -25.34 5.00
CA LYS A 438 -71.99 -26.64 5.21
C LYS A 438 -73.16 -26.52 6.16
N ALA A 439 -72.95 -25.71 7.27
CA ALA A 439 -74.07 -25.44 8.22
C ALA A 439 -75.23 -24.72 7.53
N ALA A 440 -74.89 -23.68 6.71
CA ALA A 440 -75.90 -22.98 5.90
C ALA A 440 -76.58 -23.90 4.85
N GLU A 441 -75.86 -24.78 4.17
CA GLU A 441 -76.33 -25.76 3.24
C GLU A 441 -77.25 -26.83 3.95
N ASN A 442 -76.80 -27.29 5.12
CA ASN A 442 -77.56 -28.25 5.96
C ASN A 442 -78.81 -27.67 6.52
N MET A 443 -78.83 -26.35 6.90
CA MET A 443 -80.11 -25.68 7.29
C MET A 443 -81.10 -25.62 6.18
N LEU A 444 -80.63 -25.42 4.92
CA LEU A 444 -81.52 -25.40 3.76
C LEU A 444 -81.98 -26.80 3.35
N THR A 445 -81.05 -27.80 3.45
CA THR A 445 -81.35 -29.21 3.18
C THR A 445 -82.20 -29.88 4.27
N GLY A 446 -82.12 -29.40 5.56
CA GLY A 446 -82.95 -29.87 6.65
C GLY A 446 -84.48 -29.54 6.43
N ARG A 447 -84.77 -28.51 5.64
CA ARG A 447 -86.09 -28.19 5.16
C ARG A 447 -86.60 -29.16 4.05
N LEU A 448 -85.75 -29.99 3.46
CA LEU A 448 -86.04 -31.01 2.49
C LEU A 448 -86.07 -32.43 3.08
N ALA A 449 -86.13 -32.59 4.40
CA ALA A 449 -86.04 -33.85 5.14
C ALA A 449 -87.19 -34.83 4.94
N GLY A 450 -87.55 -35.04 3.74
CA GLY A 450 -88.48 -36.06 3.30
C GLY A 450 -88.05 -36.86 2.10
N ALA A 451 -86.88 -36.68 1.57
CA ALA A 451 -86.36 -37.36 0.36
C ALA A 451 -85.79 -38.72 0.73
N PRO A 452 -86.02 -39.73 -0.16
CA PRO A 452 -85.47 -41.12 0.03
C PRO A 452 -83.96 -41.16 0.13
N GLU A 453 -83.47 -42.16 0.89
CA GLU A 453 -81.98 -42.36 1.12
C GLU A 453 -81.19 -42.51 -0.19
N GLN A 454 -81.75 -42.93 -1.22
CA GLN A 454 -81.19 -43.01 -2.57
C GLN A 454 -80.95 -41.64 -3.23
N GLU A 455 -81.86 -40.67 -2.99
CA GLU A 455 -81.71 -39.28 -3.49
C GLU A 455 -80.52 -38.57 -2.81
N LYS A 456 -80.31 -38.84 -1.55
CA LYS A 456 -79.17 -38.31 -0.77
C LYS A 456 -77.81 -38.81 -1.31
N LEU A 457 -77.75 -40.15 -1.61
CA LEU A 457 -76.54 -40.72 -2.21
C LEU A 457 -76.21 -40.16 -3.61
N GLY A 458 -77.28 -39.96 -4.44
CA GLY A 458 -77.17 -39.33 -5.76
C GLY A 458 -76.66 -37.94 -5.69
N ILE A 459 -77.10 -37.15 -4.71
CA ILE A 459 -76.70 -35.77 -4.47
C ILE A 459 -75.22 -35.74 -4.04
N ASP A 460 -74.75 -36.65 -3.19
CA ASP A 460 -73.34 -36.71 -2.74
C ASP A 460 -72.40 -37.07 -3.90
N ILE A 461 -72.79 -37.96 -4.78
CA ILE A 461 -71.97 -38.31 -5.98
C ILE A 461 -71.87 -37.13 -6.95
N VAL A 462 -73.00 -36.41 -7.20
CA VAL A 462 -73.03 -35.24 -8.07
C VAL A 462 -72.20 -34.12 -7.45
N ARG A 463 -72.21 -33.98 -6.13
CA ARG A 463 -71.39 -33.05 -5.41
C ARG A 463 -69.90 -33.34 -5.56
N GLN A 464 -69.48 -34.60 -5.39
CA GLN A 464 -68.08 -35.03 -5.62
C GLN A 464 -67.63 -34.79 -7.06
N GLN A 465 -68.51 -35.12 -8.04
CA GLN A 465 -68.25 -34.83 -9.44
C GLN A 465 -67.98 -33.30 -9.64
N LYS A 466 -68.92 -32.46 -9.16
CA LYS A 466 -68.77 -31.00 -9.36
C LYS A 466 -67.56 -30.44 -8.69
N LEU A 467 -67.17 -30.94 -7.49
CA LEU A 467 -65.93 -30.59 -6.82
C LEU A 467 -64.69 -30.95 -7.66
N LYS A 468 -64.65 -32.20 -8.16
CA LYS A 468 -63.55 -32.69 -9.00
C LYS A 468 -63.46 -31.92 -10.32
N GLU A 469 -64.56 -31.65 -10.97
CA GLU A 469 -64.66 -30.86 -12.19
C GLU A 469 -64.14 -29.43 -11.99
N THR A 470 -64.51 -28.77 -10.87
CA THR A 470 -64.10 -27.39 -10.53
C THR A 470 -62.63 -27.36 -10.25
N LEU A 471 -62.12 -28.32 -9.48
CA LEU A 471 -60.71 -28.44 -9.20
C LEU A 471 -59.89 -28.74 -10.48
N TYR A 472 -60.37 -29.60 -11.34
CA TYR A 472 -59.75 -29.90 -12.65
C TYR A 472 -59.64 -28.63 -13.50
N THR A 473 -60.77 -27.91 -13.64
CA THR A 473 -60.81 -26.66 -14.41
C THR A 473 -59.89 -25.59 -13.81
N TYR A 474 -59.85 -25.47 -12.50
CA TYR A 474 -58.95 -24.56 -11.81
C TYR A 474 -57.46 -24.86 -12.11
N LEU A 475 -57.06 -26.15 -12.03
CA LEU A 475 -55.70 -26.58 -12.34
C LEU A 475 -55.37 -26.41 -13.83
N LEU A 476 -56.37 -26.64 -14.73
CA LEU A 476 -56.16 -26.40 -16.16
C LEU A 476 -55.92 -24.93 -16.45
N ASN A 477 -56.73 -24.03 -15.89
CA ASN A 477 -56.52 -22.60 -16.03
C ASN A 477 -55.13 -22.16 -15.45
N LYS A 478 -54.74 -22.78 -14.36
CA LYS A 478 -53.44 -22.52 -13.75
C LYS A 478 -52.29 -23.00 -14.59
N ARG A 479 -52.42 -24.13 -15.25
CA ARG A 479 -51.45 -24.66 -16.23
C ARG A 479 -51.26 -23.68 -17.39
N GLU A 480 -52.36 -23.15 -17.94
CA GLU A 480 -52.33 -22.18 -19.05
C GLU A 480 -51.67 -20.87 -18.60
N GLU A 481 -51.92 -20.39 -17.36
CA GLU A 481 -51.26 -19.22 -16.81
C GLU A 481 -49.76 -19.41 -16.67
N VAL A 482 -49.32 -20.57 -16.18
CA VAL A 482 -47.89 -20.90 -16.07
C VAL A 482 -47.27 -21.03 -17.47
N ALA A 483 -47.93 -21.63 -18.46
CA ALA A 483 -47.47 -21.72 -19.83
C ALA A 483 -47.31 -20.32 -20.48
N MET A 484 -48.27 -19.41 -20.24
CA MET A 484 -48.17 -18.02 -20.69
C MET A 484 -46.99 -17.29 -20.02
N LYS A 485 -46.82 -17.46 -18.70
CA LYS A 485 -45.65 -16.87 -17.98
C LYS A 485 -44.33 -17.42 -18.54
N GLN A 486 -44.28 -18.68 -18.88
CA GLN A 486 -43.09 -19.28 -19.50
C GLN A 486 -42.80 -18.70 -20.90
N ALA A 487 -43.85 -18.45 -21.69
CA ALA A 487 -43.73 -17.88 -23.04
C ALA A 487 -43.25 -16.40 -23.03
N ILE A 488 -43.59 -15.65 -21.95
CA ILE A 488 -43.30 -14.23 -21.81
C ILE A 488 -42.04 -13.95 -20.93
N ASN A 489 -41.30 -14.99 -20.55
CA ASN A 489 -40.17 -14.88 -19.63
C ASN A 489 -39.04 -14.04 -20.22
N GLU A 490 -39.13 -12.73 -20.04
CA GLU A 490 -38.01 -11.80 -20.25
C GLU A 490 -37.12 -11.71 -18.97
N ALA A 491 -35.86 -11.49 -19.21
CA ALA A 491 -34.94 -11.18 -18.12
C ALA A 491 -35.30 -9.82 -17.53
N ASN A 492 -35.44 -9.74 -16.21
CA ASN A 492 -35.60 -8.48 -15.48
C ASN A 492 -34.31 -7.66 -15.38
N VAL A 493 -33.49 -7.75 -16.40
CA VAL A 493 -32.18 -7.05 -16.49
C VAL A 493 -32.14 -6.31 -17.82
N ARG A 494 -31.88 -5.01 -17.73
CA ARG A 494 -31.75 -4.14 -18.89
C ARG A 494 -30.38 -3.49 -18.93
N LEU A 495 -29.75 -3.51 -20.08
CA LEU A 495 -28.53 -2.71 -20.32
C LEU A 495 -28.92 -1.24 -20.48
N VAL A 496 -28.47 -0.38 -19.57
CA VAL A 496 -28.68 1.07 -19.61
C VAL A 496 -27.60 1.72 -20.43
N GLU A 497 -26.32 1.39 -20.10
CA GLU A 497 -25.18 1.83 -20.85
C GLU A 497 -24.31 0.63 -21.23
N GLY A 498 -24.05 0.51 -22.53
CA GLY A 498 -23.12 -0.50 -23.04
C GLY A 498 -21.70 -0.29 -22.55
N PRO A 499 -20.83 -1.29 -22.68
CA PRO A 499 -19.44 -1.12 -22.28
C PRO A 499 -18.78 0.04 -23.03
N MET A 500 -18.44 1.07 -22.28
CA MET A 500 -17.76 2.27 -22.78
C MET A 500 -16.61 2.64 -21.83
N GLY A 501 -15.57 3.25 -22.37
CA GLY A 501 -14.43 3.71 -21.58
C GLY A 501 -13.53 4.61 -22.40
N SER A 502 -12.57 5.22 -21.74
CA SER A 502 -11.58 6.05 -22.38
C SER A 502 -10.52 5.20 -23.07
N ASP A 503 -10.12 5.61 -24.26
CA ASP A 503 -8.93 5.10 -24.96
C ASP A 503 -7.63 5.54 -24.26
N ILE A 504 -7.72 6.38 -23.24
CA ILE A 504 -6.58 6.81 -22.43
C ILE A 504 -6.37 5.76 -21.31
N PRO A 505 -5.17 5.19 -21.21
CA PRO A 505 -4.89 4.21 -20.17
C PRO A 505 -4.91 4.85 -18.77
N ILE A 506 -5.52 4.17 -17.80
CA ILE A 506 -5.57 4.59 -16.40
C ILE A 506 -4.24 4.32 -15.65
N SER A 507 -3.43 3.39 -16.18
CA SER A 507 -2.12 3.00 -15.65
C SER A 507 -1.19 2.69 -16.82
N PRO A 508 0.12 3.00 -16.70
CA PRO A 508 0.79 3.68 -15.58
C PRO A 508 0.50 5.20 -15.55
N ARG A 509 0.27 5.74 -14.36
CA ARG A 509 0.07 7.19 -14.17
C ARG A 509 1.42 7.90 -14.28
N THR A 510 1.77 8.36 -15.47
CA THR A 510 3.08 8.96 -15.80
C THR A 510 3.47 10.08 -14.82
N MET A 511 2.53 10.99 -14.51
CA MET A 511 2.78 12.09 -13.58
C MET A 511 3.15 11.63 -12.17
N VAL A 512 2.48 10.59 -11.67
CA VAL A 512 2.75 10.03 -10.33
C VAL A 512 4.12 9.38 -10.29
N ILE A 513 4.48 8.60 -11.31
CA ILE A 513 5.80 7.95 -11.41
C ILE A 513 6.90 8.99 -11.46
N LEU A 514 6.76 10.03 -12.29
CA LEU A 514 7.75 11.10 -12.42
C LEU A 514 7.85 11.92 -11.12
N LEU A 515 6.73 12.18 -10.44
CA LEU A 515 6.73 12.89 -9.17
C LEU A 515 7.44 12.09 -8.07
N ILE A 516 7.14 10.78 -7.97
CA ILE A 516 7.84 9.90 -7.03
C ILE A 516 9.34 9.84 -7.35
N SER A 517 9.70 9.71 -8.64
CA SER A 517 11.10 9.70 -9.08
C SER A 517 11.81 11.02 -8.75
N LEU A 518 11.14 12.16 -8.88
CA LEU A 518 11.65 13.47 -8.50
C LEU A 518 11.92 13.55 -6.99
N VAL A 519 10.95 13.13 -6.18
CA VAL A 519 11.09 13.12 -4.71
C VAL A 519 12.25 12.24 -4.28
N ILE A 520 12.37 11.04 -4.83
CA ILE A 520 13.49 10.12 -4.54
C ILE A 520 14.82 10.75 -4.98
N GLY A 521 14.85 11.40 -6.16
CA GLY A 521 16.04 12.09 -6.68
C GLY A 521 16.53 13.23 -5.79
N VAL A 522 15.63 13.90 -5.07
CA VAL A 522 15.98 14.93 -4.07
C VAL A 522 16.38 14.29 -2.73
N MET A 523 15.67 13.25 -2.31
CA MET A 523 15.87 12.62 -0.99
C MET A 523 17.25 11.93 -0.87
N ILE A 524 17.72 11.26 -1.91
CA ILE A 524 18.99 10.53 -1.86
C ILE A 524 20.18 11.45 -1.51
N PRO A 525 20.48 12.54 -2.27
CA PRO A 525 21.60 13.42 -1.93
C PRO A 525 21.37 14.16 -0.61
N ALA A 526 20.11 14.53 -0.28
CA ALA A 526 19.77 15.13 0.99
C ALA A 526 20.11 14.21 2.17
N PHE A 527 19.76 12.94 2.06
CA PHE A 527 20.07 11.93 3.09
C PHE A 527 21.58 11.71 3.24
N ILE A 528 22.32 11.64 2.11
CA ILE A 528 23.78 11.48 2.14
C ILE A 528 24.45 12.68 2.81
N ILE A 529 23.99 13.89 2.50
CA ILE A 529 24.53 15.12 3.14
C ILE A 529 24.18 15.15 4.64
N TRP A 530 22.95 14.83 4.98
CA TRP A 530 22.51 14.73 6.37
C TRP A 530 23.35 13.71 7.15
N LEU A 531 23.56 12.53 6.57
CA LEU A 531 24.36 11.47 7.19
C LEU A 531 25.81 11.93 7.41
N ARG A 532 26.41 12.64 6.44
CA ARG A 532 27.75 13.23 6.62
C ARG A 532 27.80 14.24 7.75
N ILE A 533 26.79 15.11 7.89
CA ILE A 533 26.73 16.09 8.95
C ILE A 533 26.52 15.43 10.32
N ALA A 534 25.69 14.38 10.37
CA ALA A 534 25.40 13.62 11.58
C ALA A 534 26.62 12.81 12.07
N MET A 535 27.43 12.32 11.14
CA MET A 535 28.67 11.56 11.46
C MET A 535 29.88 12.44 11.75
N ASP A 536 29.80 13.74 11.55
CA ASP A 536 30.91 14.66 11.84
C ASP A 536 30.93 15.04 13.32
N VAL A 537 31.78 14.36 14.06
CA VAL A 537 31.99 14.54 15.51
C VAL A 537 33.14 15.50 15.84
N SER A 538 33.69 16.25 14.86
CA SER A 538 34.79 17.17 15.11
C SER A 538 34.36 18.42 15.86
N VAL A 539 35.30 19.00 16.66
CA VAL A 539 35.15 20.30 17.28
C VAL A 539 35.16 21.37 16.18
N ARG A 540 34.10 22.14 16.04
CA ARG A 540 33.95 23.13 14.95
C ARG A 540 34.23 24.56 15.41
N GLY A 541 33.90 24.88 16.63
CA GLY A 541 34.06 26.26 17.14
C GLY A 541 33.89 26.35 18.65
N ARG A 542 33.80 27.57 19.10
CA ARG A 542 33.72 27.96 20.53
C ARG A 542 32.57 27.24 21.26
N LYS A 543 31.39 27.17 20.63
CA LYS A 543 30.22 26.58 21.25
C LYS A 543 30.43 25.11 21.59
N ASP A 544 31.08 24.34 20.74
CA ASP A 544 31.37 22.92 21.00
C ASP A 544 32.25 22.74 22.26
N ILE A 545 33.13 23.72 22.55
CA ILE A 545 33.98 23.71 23.74
C ILE A 545 33.18 24.11 24.99
N GLU A 546 32.42 25.21 24.91
CA GLU A 546 31.62 25.73 26.02
C GLU A 546 30.49 24.79 26.45
N ASP A 547 29.87 24.07 25.49
CA ASP A 547 28.80 23.08 25.76
C ASP A 547 29.36 21.79 26.42
N ASN A 548 30.65 21.48 26.27
CA ASN A 548 31.25 20.22 26.74
C ASN A 548 32.31 20.39 27.82
N THR A 549 32.78 21.61 28.12
CA THR A 549 33.80 21.85 29.13
C THR A 549 33.57 23.16 29.87
N THR A 550 34.05 23.24 31.13
CA THR A 550 34.09 24.44 31.93
C THR A 550 35.47 25.13 31.83
N ILE A 551 36.37 24.58 31.04
CA ILE A 551 37.76 25.09 30.90
C ILE A 551 37.72 26.40 30.14
N PRO A 552 38.40 27.46 30.66
CA PRO A 552 38.41 28.76 30.02
C PRO A 552 39.02 28.73 28.62
N LEU A 553 38.28 29.27 27.63
CA LEU A 553 38.76 29.49 26.27
C LEU A 553 39.51 30.81 26.18
N LEU A 554 40.83 30.74 25.98
CA LEU A 554 41.70 31.91 25.89
C LEU A 554 41.59 32.70 24.58
N GLY A 555 41.34 32.00 23.48
CA GLY A 555 41.21 32.64 22.19
C GLY A 555 40.98 31.68 21.06
N GLU A 556 40.51 32.25 19.97
CA GLU A 556 40.25 31.54 18.71
C GLU A 556 41.20 32.12 17.65
N ILE A 557 41.99 31.25 17.03
CA ILE A 557 42.93 31.66 16.00
C ILE A 557 42.38 31.21 14.63
N PRO A 558 42.14 32.17 13.72
CA PRO A 558 41.60 31.87 12.40
C PRO A 558 42.55 31.04 11.54
N ASN A 559 41.93 30.30 10.61
CA ASN A 559 42.67 29.49 9.60
C ASN A 559 43.49 30.38 8.68
N ILE A 560 44.75 30.00 8.50
CA ILE A 560 45.69 30.65 7.55
C ILE A 560 45.59 29.88 6.24
N LYS A 561 45.12 30.52 5.18
CA LYS A 561 45.21 29.96 3.83
C LYS A 561 46.65 29.99 3.36
N ASP A 562 47.17 28.85 2.93
CA ASP A 562 48.47 28.68 2.27
C ASP A 562 49.72 28.88 3.13
N SER A 563 49.71 28.58 4.43
CA SER A 563 50.90 28.60 5.24
C SER A 563 51.35 27.22 5.71
N ASP A 564 52.61 26.90 5.59
CA ASP A 564 53.26 25.68 6.14
C ASP A 564 53.32 25.70 7.70
N GLY A 565 52.50 26.52 8.38
CA GLY A 565 52.56 26.72 9.83
C GLY A 565 53.80 27.48 10.31
N LYS A 566 54.56 28.07 9.39
CA LYS A 566 55.79 28.82 9.68
C LYS A 566 55.55 30.32 9.81
N THR A 567 54.36 30.82 9.51
CA THR A 567 54.00 32.23 9.52
C THR A 567 54.12 32.81 10.93
N LEU A 568 54.83 33.91 11.06
CA LEU A 568 54.91 34.73 12.28
C LEU A 568 53.90 35.89 12.18
N ILE A 569 53.32 36.25 13.30
CA ILE A 569 52.36 37.39 13.34
C ILE A 569 53.06 38.70 12.99
N THR A 570 54.36 38.76 13.15
CA THR A 570 55.21 39.93 12.79
C THR A 570 55.28 40.14 11.28
N ASP A 571 55.06 39.10 10.49
CA ASP A 571 55.10 39.12 9.04
C ASP A 571 53.74 39.46 8.41
N LEU A 572 52.70 39.53 9.23
CA LEU A 572 51.34 39.82 8.81
C LEU A 572 50.98 41.28 9.00
N PRO A 573 50.05 41.83 8.19
CA PRO A 573 49.47 43.14 8.41
C PRO A 573 48.84 43.26 9.81
N SER A 574 48.93 44.45 10.42
CA SER A 574 48.45 44.68 11.79
C SER A 574 46.93 44.52 11.95
N ASP A 575 46.18 44.56 10.86
CA ASP A 575 44.72 44.38 10.77
C ASP A 575 44.33 42.93 10.37
N ASP A 576 45.31 42.02 10.27
CA ASP A 576 45.02 40.62 9.97
C ASP A 576 44.25 39.97 11.11
N PRO A 577 43.17 39.25 10.85
CA PRO A 577 42.35 38.54 11.85
C PRO A 577 43.17 37.63 12.78
N ILE A 578 44.29 37.08 12.30
CA ILE A 578 45.13 36.18 13.06
C ILE A 578 45.90 37.01 14.11
N VAL A 579 46.45 38.14 13.72
CA VAL A 579 47.12 39.07 14.63
C VAL A 579 46.20 39.54 15.73
N GLU A 580 44.95 39.83 15.35
CA GLU A 580 43.90 40.21 16.32
C GLU A 580 43.53 39.04 17.24
N GLY A 581 43.41 37.83 16.76
CA GLY A 581 43.22 36.64 17.57
C GLY A 581 44.30 36.47 18.65
N PHE A 582 45.57 36.71 18.31
CA PHE A 582 46.67 36.67 19.29
C PHE A 582 46.66 37.88 20.22
N ARG A 583 46.23 39.07 19.79
CA ARG A 583 46.03 40.23 20.68
C ARG A 583 44.96 39.96 21.72
N ILE A 584 43.85 39.41 21.34
CA ILE A 584 42.76 39.00 22.24
C ILE A 584 43.28 37.93 23.22
N MET A 585 43.98 36.94 22.73
CA MET A 585 44.58 35.90 23.55
C MET A 585 45.54 36.48 24.57
N ARG A 586 46.42 37.41 24.18
CA ARG A 586 47.31 38.14 25.09
C ARG A 586 46.55 38.91 26.15
N TYR A 587 45.49 39.60 25.76
CA TYR A 587 44.63 40.35 26.70
C TYR A 587 44.00 39.40 27.73
N ASN A 588 43.45 38.28 27.28
CA ASN A 588 42.82 37.27 28.15
C ASN A 588 43.85 36.62 29.10
N LEU A 589 45.07 36.37 28.61
CA LEU A 589 46.17 35.89 29.46
C LEU A 589 46.47 36.86 30.62
N GLY A 590 46.42 38.20 30.39
CA GLY A 590 46.58 39.21 31.41
C GLY A 590 45.49 39.21 32.49
N TYR A 591 44.30 38.77 32.19
CA TYR A 591 43.18 38.67 33.15
C TYR A 591 43.23 37.40 34.01
N MET A 592 43.88 36.34 33.54
CA MET A 592 43.82 35.06 34.24
C MET A 592 44.62 35.01 35.56
N ARG A 593 45.72 35.78 35.72
CA ARG A 593 46.44 36.02 37.00
C ARG A 593 47.59 37.02 36.82
N HIS A 594 47.84 37.77 37.85
CA HIS A 594 48.94 38.78 37.90
C HIS A 594 50.37 38.22 37.87
N ASN A 595 50.62 36.87 37.86
CA ASN A 595 51.94 36.25 37.86
C ASN A 595 52.02 34.96 37.01
N THR A 596 51.56 34.96 35.74
CA THR A 596 51.78 33.86 34.81
C THR A 596 53.08 34.11 34.06
N GLN A 597 54.17 33.61 34.57
CA GLN A 597 55.49 33.77 33.98
C GLN A 597 55.85 32.60 33.06
N VAL A 598 55.58 31.35 33.50
CA VAL A 598 55.94 30.15 32.75
C VAL A 598 54.69 29.56 32.17
N MET A 599 54.60 29.49 30.84
CA MET A 599 53.48 28.95 30.06
C MET A 599 53.91 27.69 29.33
N ILE A 600 53.14 26.63 29.41
CA ILE A 600 53.37 25.41 28.59
C ILE A 600 52.29 25.27 27.52
N CYS A 601 52.71 24.99 26.30
CA CYS A 601 51.82 24.67 25.19
C CYS A 601 51.80 23.15 24.92
N THR A 602 50.64 22.55 25.01
CA THR A 602 50.44 21.14 24.67
C THR A 602 49.16 20.91 23.86
N SER A 603 48.87 19.71 23.43
CA SER A 603 47.66 19.34 22.66
C SER A 603 47.33 17.85 22.84
N THR A 604 46.22 17.39 22.33
CA THR A 604 45.88 15.95 22.31
C THR A 604 46.86 15.13 21.44
N THR A 605 47.03 15.51 20.21
CA THR A 605 47.76 14.78 19.18
C THR A 605 48.71 15.71 18.41
N PRO A 606 49.70 15.14 17.67
CA PRO A 606 50.54 15.92 16.78
C PRO A 606 49.70 16.65 15.69
N GLY A 607 50.14 17.81 15.26
CA GLY A 607 49.51 18.53 14.15
C GLY A 607 48.38 19.50 14.57
N GLN A 608 48.12 19.65 15.87
CA GLN A 608 47.12 20.62 16.40
C GLN A 608 47.57 22.08 16.29
N GLY A 609 48.85 22.33 16.04
CA GLY A 609 49.40 23.68 15.89
C GLY A 609 50.08 24.24 17.12
N LYS A 610 50.50 23.39 18.09
CA LYS A 610 51.21 23.82 19.31
C LYS A 610 52.38 24.76 19.02
N SER A 611 53.34 24.35 18.20
CA SER A 611 54.52 25.13 17.90
C SER A 611 54.22 26.43 17.14
N PHE A 612 53.11 26.47 16.40
CA PHE A 612 52.59 27.70 15.81
C PHE A 612 52.09 28.65 16.88
N ILE A 613 51.28 28.15 17.82
CA ILE A 613 50.72 28.92 18.92
C ILE A 613 51.86 29.39 19.84
N SER A 614 52.77 28.51 20.28
CA SER A 614 53.90 28.84 21.17
C SER A 614 54.75 30.00 20.63
N ARG A 615 55.13 29.90 19.35
CA ARG A 615 55.96 30.91 18.68
C ARG A 615 55.24 32.24 18.52
N ASN A 616 53.96 32.23 18.14
CA ASN A 616 53.21 33.47 17.96
C ASN A 616 52.76 34.12 19.28
N VAL A 617 52.53 33.31 20.33
CA VAL A 617 52.37 33.86 21.70
C VAL A 617 53.64 34.54 22.19
N ALA A 618 54.82 33.96 21.94
CA ALA A 618 56.08 34.60 22.26
C ALA A 618 56.23 35.93 21.52
N SER A 619 55.93 35.94 20.23
CA SER A 619 56.08 37.16 19.41
C SER A 619 55.10 38.27 19.88
N ILE A 620 53.81 37.94 20.19
CA ILE A 620 52.84 38.96 20.62
C ILE A 620 53.18 39.56 21.99
N LEU A 621 53.82 38.77 22.87
CA LEU A 621 54.28 39.25 24.16
C LEU A 621 55.53 40.11 24.00
N ALA A 622 56.45 39.74 23.12
CA ALA A 622 57.64 40.57 22.82
C ALA A 622 57.25 41.92 22.17
N MET A 623 56.25 41.91 21.25
CA MET A 623 55.68 43.14 20.68
C MET A 623 55.07 44.08 21.74
N ALA A 624 54.68 43.54 22.90
CA ALA A 624 54.24 44.33 24.05
C ALA A 624 55.42 44.85 24.94
N GLY A 625 56.66 44.72 24.50
CA GLY A 625 57.84 45.18 25.21
C GLY A 625 58.27 44.23 26.34
N LYS A 626 57.81 42.99 26.38
CA LYS A 626 58.21 41.97 27.37
C LYS A 626 59.45 41.20 26.92
N LYS A 627 60.34 40.85 27.87
CA LYS A 627 61.42 39.93 27.65
C LYS A 627 60.90 38.50 27.65
N VAL A 628 60.93 37.83 26.52
CA VAL A 628 60.29 36.51 26.33
C VAL A 628 61.37 35.49 25.94
N LEU A 629 61.27 34.31 26.59
CA LEU A 629 62.05 33.14 26.26
C LEU A 629 61.13 32.03 25.70
N LEU A 630 61.44 31.50 24.55
CA LEU A 630 60.75 30.32 24.00
C LEU A 630 61.69 29.12 24.14
N ILE A 631 61.20 28.03 24.72
CA ILE A 631 61.93 26.79 24.92
C ILE A 631 61.28 25.66 24.09
N ASP A 632 62.02 25.02 23.22
CA ASP A 632 61.54 23.80 22.54
C ASP A 632 61.79 22.57 23.42
N ALA A 633 60.78 22.16 24.19
CA ALA A 633 60.81 20.98 25.06
C ALA A 633 60.25 19.71 24.38
N ASP A 634 59.88 19.77 23.09
CA ASP A 634 59.67 18.57 22.28
C ASP A 634 61.03 17.98 21.84
N ILE A 635 61.82 17.54 22.82
CA ILE A 635 63.17 16.96 22.61
C ILE A 635 63.13 15.61 21.89
N ARG A 636 61.96 15.08 21.53
CA ARG A 636 61.78 13.87 20.71
C ARG A 636 61.69 14.18 19.23
N LYS A 637 61.01 15.26 18.88
CA LYS A 637 60.80 15.63 17.46
C LYS A 637 61.47 16.94 17.14
N GLY A 638 61.61 17.84 18.10
CA GLY A 638 62.25 19.14 17.90
C GLY A 638 61.68 19.93 16.75
N THR A 639 60.35 19.94 16.64
CA THR A 639 59.64 20.50 15.47
C THR A 639 59.94 21.96 15.27
N LEU A 640 60.11 22.72 16.36
CA LEU A 640 60.44 24.12 16.38
C LEU A 640 61.93 24.31 15.99
N SER A 641 62.77 23.43 16.50
CA SER A 641 64.25 23.48 16.33
C SER A 641 64.78 23.01 14.98
N ARG A 642 64.03 22.16 14.28
CA ARG A 642 64.42 21.57 12.98
C ARG A 642 64.77 22.60 11.91
N ASN A 643 64.17 23.74 11.95
CA ASN A 643 64.38 24.80 10.97
C ASN A 643 65.68 25.61 11.23
N PHE A 644 66.33 25.35 12.36
CA PHE A 644 67.42 26.17 12.84
C PHE A 644 68.79 25.42 12.88
N GLY A 645 68.81 24.15 12.50
CA GLY A 645 70.06 23.39 12.22
C GLY A 645 71.01 23.20 13.42
N GLN A 646 70.49 23.22 14.65
CA GLN A 646 71.38 23.29 15.82
C GLN A 646 71.39 22.00 16.63
N ALA A 647 72.55 21.45 16.78
CA ALA A 647 72.82 20.28 17.62
C ALA A 647 72.96 20.66 19.13
N PHE A 648 73.13 21.95 19.45
CA PHE A 648 73.34 22.46 20.82
C PHE A 648 72.10 23.12 21.38
N GLY A 649 71.57 22.64 22.50
CA GLY A 649 70.34 23.13 23.06
C GLY A 649 69.95 22.52 24.39
N LEU A 650 68.63 22.45 24.71
CA LEU A 650 68.08 21.97 25.96
C LEU A 650 68.61 20.60 26.39
N THR A 651 68.68 19.63 25.44
CA THR A 651 69.22 18.31 25.72
C THR A 651 70.70 18.31 26.09
N THR A 652 71.50 19.18 25.47
CA THR A 652 72.92 19.34 25.80
C THR A 652 73.12 19.84 27.21
N PHE A 653 72.34 20.87 27.59
CA PHE A 653 72.37 21.40 28.95
C PHE A 653 71.90 20.36 30.00
N LEU A 654 70.84 19.59 29.71
CA LEU A 654 70.35 18.62 30.70
C LEU A 654 71.21 17.37 30.83
N SER A 655 72.02 17.06 29.85
CA SER A 655 72.90 15.86 29.86
C SER A 655 74.35 16.12 30.29
N ASP A 656 74.82 17.35 30.20
CA ASP A 656 76.17 17.71 30.54
C ASP A 656 76.18 18.77 31.67
N GLU A 657 76.79 18.44 32.82
CA GLU A 657 76.83 19.29 33.99
C GLU A 657 77.69 20.55 33.80
N HIS A 658 78.53 20.55 32.85
CA HIS A 658 79.46 21.65 32.59
C HIS A 658 78.85 22.72 31.69
N THR A 659 77.85 22.40 30.92
CA THR A 659 77.21 23.36 30.01
C THR A 659 76.45 24.44 30.80
N GLN A 660 76.73 25.70 30.50
CA GLN A 660 76.08 26.86 31.13
C GLN A 660 74.82 27.26 30.41
N ILE A 661 73.85 27.85 31.16
CA ILE A 661 72.53 28.25 30.60
C ILE A 661 72.72 29.24 29.44
N ASP A 662 73.62 30.14 29.57
CA ASP A 662 73.92 31.25 28.60
C ASP A 662 74.44 30.71 27.24
N GLU A 663 74.99 29.49 27.19
CA GLU A 663 75.55 28.89 26.01
C GLU A 663 74.43 28.29 25.09
N ILE A 664 73.29 27.98 25.67
CA ILE A 664 72.11 27.34 24.92
C ILE A 664 71.08 28.39 24.51
N ILE A 665 71.21 29.68 25.01
CA ILE A 665 70.24 30.73 24.68
C ILE A 665 70.70 31.43 23.39
N GLN A 666 69.79 31.47 22.44
CA GLN A 666 69.91 32.21 21.18
C GLN A 666 69.11 33.50 21.29
N LYS A 667 69.81 34.62 21.30
CA LYS A 667 69.16 35.93 21.45
C LYS A 667 68.53 36.43 20.17
N ASP A 668 67.33 37.00 20.28
CA ASP A 668 66.55 37.63 19.20
C ASP A 668 66.42 36.72 17.94
N HIS A 669 66.39 35.43 18.13
CA HIS A 669 66.44 34.46 17.01
C HIS A 669 65.20 34.36 16.15
N LEU A 670 64.04 34.39 16.79
CA LEU A 670 62.74 34.28 16.09
C LEU A 670 62.16 35.63 15.67
N THR A 671 62.18 36.58 16.57
CA THR A 671 61.77 37.95 16.37
C THR A 671 62.49 38.82 17.46
N LYS A 672 62.59 40.09 17.22
CA LYS A 672 63.22 41.01 18.19
C LYS A 672 62.49 40.93 19.53
N GLY A 673 63.29 40.64 20.61
CA GLY A 673 62.73 40.47 21.96
C GLY A 673 62.35 39.10 22.37
N VAL A 674 62.50 38.06 21.46
CA VAL A 674 62.25 36.65 21.78
C VAL A 674 63.55 35.88 21.72
N ASP A 675 64.07 35.48 22.86
CA ASP A 675 65.17 34.53 22.93
C ASP A 675 64.69 33.10 22.81
N PHE A 676 65.55 32.22 22.33
CA PHE A 676 65.16 30.86 22.01
C PHE A 676 66.15 29.84 22.58
N ILE A 677 65.60 28.77 23.18
CA ILE A 677 66.35 27.57 23.54
C ILE A 677 65.91 26.43 22.64
N PRO A 678 66.71 25.96 21.69
CA PRO A 678 66.41 24.86 20.83
C PRO A 678 66.39 23.51 21.60
N ALA A 679 65.69 22.50 21.11
CA ALA A 679 65.64 21.19 21.71
C ALA A 679 67.04 20.52 21.85
N GLY A 680 67.90 20.74 20.89
CA GLY A 680 69.17 20.02 20.75
C GLY A 680 69.02 18.64 20.11
N ASN A 681 70.12 17.82 20.30
CA ASN A 681 70.09 16.48 19.77
C ASN A 681 69.03 15.57 20.47
N ILE A 682 68.44 14.63 19.75
CA ILE A 682 67.42 13.70 20.32
C ILE A 682 68.15 12.74 21.28
N PRO A 683 67.81 12.76 22.59
CA PRO A 683 68.46 11.93 23.56
C PRO A 683 67.82 10.55 23.65
N PRO A 684 68.51 9.51 24.18
CA PRO A 684 67.94 8.18 24.36
C PRO A 684 66.86 8.11 25.48
N ASN A 685 66.91 9.05 26.44
CA ASN A 685 66.02 9.09 27.61
C ASN A 685 65.37 10.47 27.80
N PRO A 686 64.52 10.90 26.93
CA PRO A 686 63.91 12.24 26.93
C PRO A 686 63.12 12.52 28.22
N SER A 687 62.31 11.62 28.70
CA SER A 687 61.44 11.83 29.84
C SER A 687 62.22 12.01 31.14
N GLU A 688 63.30 11.23 31.34
CA GLU A 688 64.20 11.35 32.49
C GLU A 688 64.91 12.70 32.53
N LEU A 689 65.42 13.16 31.39
CA LEU A 689 66.09 14.49 31.31
C LEU A 689 65.14 15.65 31.68
N LEU A 690 63.89 15.62 31.17
CA LEU A 690 62.88 16.60 31.55
C LEU A 690 62.42 16.48 33.00
N MET A 691 62.54 15.26 33.59
CA MET A 691 62.22 15.01 35.00
C MET A 691 63.32 15.39 35.98
N SER A 692 64.48 15.67 35.46
CA SER A 692 65.65 16.02 36.25
C SER A 692 65.47 17.29 37.06
N LYS A 693 66.13 17.37 38.24
CA LYS A 693 66.15 18.55 39.09
C LYS A 693 66.79 19.74 38.36
N ARG A 694 67.77 19.47 37.48
CA ARG A 694 68.47 20.44 36.66
C ARG A 694 67.51 21.23 35.72
N PHE A 695 66.42 20.62 35.22
CA PHE A 695 65.43 21.32 34.43
C PHE A 695 64.64 22.32 35.31
N GLU A 696 64.23 21.93 36.55
CA GLU A 696 63.56 22.84 37.47
C GLU A 696 64.42 24.02 37.90
N GLU A 697 65.70 23.76 38.21
CA GLU A 697 66.73 24.80 38.57
C GLU A 697 66.97 25.75 37.42
N MET A 698 67.02 25.25 36.18
CA MET A 698 67.12 26.10 34.99
C MET A 698 65.95 27.04 34.85
N ILE A 699 64.68 26.52 34.94
CA ILE A 699 63.47 27.35 34.83
C ILE A 699 63.45 28.39 35.96
N THR A 700 63.85 27.99 37.13
CA THR A 700 63.93 28.91 38.29
C THR A 700 64.93 30.07 38.06
N ALA A 701 66.11 29.79 37.53
CA ALA A 701 67.08 30.80 37.18
C ALA A 701 66.62 31.72 36.01
N LEU A 702 65.91 31.17 35.06
CA LEU A 702 65.35 31.87 33.90
C LEU A 702 64.20 32.80 34.29
N ARG A 703 63.43 32.46 35.33
CA ARG A 703 62.38 33.37 35.92
C ARG A 703 62.88 34.69 36.36
N GLU A 704 64.15 34.78 36.81
CA GLU A 704 64.76 36.06 37.23
C GLU A 704 65.17 36.94 36.04
N ARG A 705 65.31 36.41 34.86
CA ARG A 705 65.79 37.03 33.62
C ARG A 705 64.70 37.44 32.63
N TYR A 706 63.63 36.74 32.56
CA TYR A 706 62.58 36.89 31.56
C TYR A 706 61.20 37.21 32.19
N ASP A 707 60.45 38.09 31.56
CA ASP A 707 59.08 38.37 31.99
C ASP A 707 58.13 37.18 31.73
N HIS A 708 58.40 36.47 30.59
CA HIS A 708 57.62 35.27 30.18
C HIS A 708 58.55 34.20 29.62
N ILE A 709 58.24 32.95 29.98
CA ILE A 709 58.89 31.76 29.47
C ILE A 709 57.81 30.86 28.85
N ILE A 710 57.93 30.56 27.57
CA ILE A 710 56.98 29.70 26.84
C ILE A 710 57.68 28.40 26.53
N ILE A 711 57.07 27.29 26.97
CA ILE A 711 57.58 25.95 26.76
C ILE A 711 56.71 25.25 25.71
N ASP A 712 57.27 24.99 24.52
CA ASP A 712 56.62 24.15 23.50
C ASP A 712 56.84 22.67 23.85
N SER A 713 55.76 21.97 24.24
CA SER A 713 55.85 20.61 24.77
C SER A 713 55.25 19.57 23.77
N THR A 714 55.47 18.30 24.05
CA THR A 714 54.89 17.19 23.28
C THR A 714 53.38 17.12 23.44
N PRO A 715 52.66 16.43 22.52
CA PRO A 715 51.25 16.12 22.70
C PRO A 715 51.04 15.21 23.90
N LEU A 716 49.95 15.47 24.66
CA LEU A 716 49.64 14.81 25.93
C LEU A 716 49.48 13.28 25.79
N PHE A 717 48.80 12.84 24.75
CA PHE A 717 48.51 11.41 24.56
C PHE A 717 49.62 10.64 23.84
N SER A 718 50.65 11.32 23.39
CA SER A 718 51.75 10.64 22.71
C SER A 718 52.83 10.17 23.70
N VAL A 719 53.09 10.94 24.75
CA VAL A 719 54.13 10.68 25.75
C VAL A 719 53.89 11.44 27.05
N ALA A 720 54.48 10.98 28.15
CA ALA A 720 54.33 11.61 29.46
C ALA A 720 55.01 12.97 29.62
N ASP A 721 55.83 13.40 28.65
CA ASP A 721 56.72 14.59 28.73
C ASP A 721 55.94 15.88 29.00
N ALA A 722 54.74 16.02 28.40
CA ALA A 722 53.85 17.18 28.64
C ALA A 722 53.42 17.28 30.11
N SER A 723 53.09 16.18 30.75
CA SER A 723 52.75 16.12 32.20
C SER A 723 53.96 16.40 33.06
N ILE A 724 55.18 15.98 32.65
CA ILE A 724 56.44 16.19 33.37
C ILE A 724 56.80 17.70 33.31
N THR A 725 56.75 18.29 32.11
CA THR A 725 57.10 19.70 31.92
C THR A 725 56.08 20.64 32.55
N SER A 726 54.82 20.23 32.71
CA SER A 726 53.76 21.03 33.34
C SER A 726 54.00 21.35 34.82
N ARG A 727 54.91 20.62 35.51
CA ARG A 727 55.26 20.84 36.90
C ARG A 727 55.80 22.23 37.14
N VAL A 728 56.64 22.72 36.20
CA VAL A 728 57.30 24.03 36.28
C VAL A 728 56.44 25.17 35.71
N ALA A 729 55.35 24.87 35.06
CA ALA A 729 54.48 25.88 34.47
C ALA A 729 53.53 26.52 35.49
N ASP A 730 53.21 27.80 35.24
CA ASP A 730 52.17 28.53 35.97
C ASP A 730 50.81 28.39 35.28
N ILE A 731 50.77 28.22 33.92
CA ILE A 731 49.57 28.05 33.10
C ILE A 731 49.83 27.04 31.99
N THR A 732 48.81 26.25 31.64
CA THR A 732 48.86 25.30 30.55
C THR A 732 47.90 25.71 29.43
N LEU A 733 48.47 25.98 28.25
CA LEU A 733 47.75 26.29 27.02
C LEU A 733 47.50 25.01 26.24
N PHE A 734 46.25 24.57 26.24
CA PHE A 734 45.84 23.36 25.55
C PHE A 734 45.31 23.70 24.15
N VAL A 735 46.07 23.34 23.14
CA VAL A 735 45.77 23.70 21.75
C VAL A 735 44.84 22.64 21.13
N ILE A 736 43.67 23.04 20.70
CA ILE A 736 42.69 22.24 19.95
C ILE A 736 42.57 22.81 18.54
N ARG A 737 42.73 21.96 17.53
CA ARG A 737 42.54 22.35 16.13
C ARG A 737 41.12 22.08 15.69
N ALA A 738 40.42 23.11 15.24
CA ALA A 738 39.07 23.02 14.72
C ALA A 738 39.00 22.04 13.51
N GLN A 739 37.90 21.30 13.36
CA GLN A 739 37.63 20.32 12.32
C GLN A 739 38.60 19.11 12.27
N VAL A 740 39.51 19.02 13.24
CA VAL A 740 40.46 17.88 13.34
C VAL A 740 40.28 17.13 14.65
N GLN A 741 40.07 17.87 15.76
CA GLN A 741 39.89 17.28 17.07
C GLN A 741 38.49 16.67 17.21
N ASP A 742 38.41 15.43 17.69
CA ASP A 742 37.15 14.78 18.04
C ASP A 742 36.55 15.41 19.30
N ARG A 743 35.28 15.79 19.25
CA ARG A 743 34.51 16.39 20.35
C ARG A 743 34.39 15.44 21.54
N ASN A 744 34.33 14.14 21.29
CA ASN A 744 34.24 13.10 22.32
C ASN A 744 35.43 13.12 23.28
N PHE A 745 36.49 13.83 22.94
CA PHE A 745 37.66 14.01 23.80
C PHE A 745 37.45 15.10 24.87
N LEU A 746 36.57 16.08 24.64
CA LEU A 746 36.38 17.22 25.55
C LEU A 746 35.98 16.78 26.99
N PRO A 747 35.14 15.79 27.21
CA PRO A 747 34.83 15.28 28.56
C PRO A 747 36.07 14.72 29.30
N GLU A 748 37.01 14.12 28.58
CA GLU A 748 38.25 13.61 29.17
C GLU A 748 39.19 14.79 29.60
N LEU A 749 39.22 15.80 28.76
CA LEU A 749 39.98 17.03 29.08
C LEU A 749 39.37 17.75 30.29
N GLU A 750 38.05 17.80 30.41
CA GLU A 750 37.32 18.35 31.55
C GLU A 750 37.66 17.59 32.84
N ARG A 751 37.74 16.26 32.82
CA ARG A 751 38.17 15.44 33.97
C ARG A 751 39.59 15.80 34.40
N MET A 752 40.52 15.96 33.44
CA MET A 752 41.89 16.38 33.75
C MET A 752 41.94 17.78 34.39
N TYR A 753 41.07 18.67 33.98
CA TYR A 753 40.91 20.01 34.56
C TYR A 753 40.39 19.94 35.97
N GLN A 754 39.36 19.17 36.24
CA GLN A 754 38.75 19.00 37.57
C GLN A 754 39.71 18.28 38.54
N ASP A 755 40.49 17.33 38.05
CA ASP A 755 41.55 16.64 38.82
C ASP A 755 42.75 17.50 39.08
N ASN A 756 42.80 18.76 38.61
CA ASN A 756 43.95 19.68 38.69
C ASN A 756 45.28 19.09 38.20
N ARG A 757 45.22 18.22 37.19
CA ARG A 757 46.44 17.61 36.64
C ARG A 757 47.38 18.60 35.98
N PHE A 758 46.83 19.70 35.48
CA PHE A 758 47.55 20.78 34.84
C PHE A 758 47.20 22.11 35.54
N LYS A 759 48.22 22.91 35.86
CA LYS A 759 48.00 24.21 36.48
C LYS A 759 47.32 25.16 35.50
N HIS A 760 46.22 25.76 35.93
CA HIS A 760 45.47 26.75 35.18
C HIS A 760 45.26 26.39 33.71
N LEU A 761 44.77 25.15 33.45
CA LEU A 761 44.50 24.65 32.10
C LEU A 761 43.53 25.59 31.39
N SER A 762 43.91 25.99 30.19
CA SER A 762 43.12 26.88 29.33
C SER A 762 43.18 26.44 27.89
N ILE A 763 42.06 26.51 27.17
CA ILE A 763 41.97 26.04 25.76
C ILE A 763 42.32 27.20 24.82
N VAL A 764 43.06 26.87 23.77
CA VAL A 764 43.28 27.73 22.59
C VAL A 764 42.71 26.98 21.38
N LEU A 765 41.68 27.52 20.75
CA LEU A 765 41.09 26.94 19.55
C LEU A 765 41.81 27.48 18.30
N ASN A 766 42.52 26.61 17.62
CA ASN A 766 43.32 26.93 16.46
C ASN A 766 42.62 26.51 15.15
N ASP A 767 42.94 27.17 14.06
CA ASP A 767 42.47 26.83 12.70
C ASP A 767 40.97 26.99 12.50
N VAL A 768 40.38 28.01 13.08
CA VAL A 768 38.95 28.28 13.01
C VAL A 768 38.56 28.85 11.65
N ASN A 769 37.61 28.24 10.97
CA ASN A 769 37.15 28.70 9.67
C ASN A 769 36.07 29.79 9.82
N MET A 770 36.48 31.03 9.76
CA MET A 770 35.60 32.20 9.89
C MET A 770 34.52 32.34 8.78
N LYS A 771 34.65 31.61 7.65
CA LYS A 771 33.76 31.73 6.49
C LYS A 771 32.67 30.68 6.42
N SER A 772 32.79 29.58 7.15
CA SER A 772 31.85 28.48 7.03
C SER A 772 30.66 28.56 7.97
N ASP A 773 30.74 29.33 9.03
CA ASP A 773 29.74 29.30 10.09
C ASP A 773 29.14 30.69 10.40
N GLY A 774 28.22 31.10 9.55
CA GLY A 774 27.34 32.26 9.85
C GLY A 774 26.53 32.14 11.15
N THR A 775 26.73 31.07 11.90
CA THR A 775 26.02 30.78 13.17
C THR A 775 26.99 30.69 14.36
N TYR A 776 28.25 30.32 14.14
CA TYR A 776 29.26 30.21 15.19
C TYR A 776 30.08 31.51 15.42
N GLY A 777 30.00 32.46 14.49
CA GLY A 777 30.70 33.75 14.58
C GLY A 777 29.96 34.88 15.26
N GLN A 778 28.74 34.67 15.78
CA GLN A 778 27.92 35.71 16.41
C GLN A 778 27.88 35.67 17.96
N GLY A 779 28.77 34.91 18.59
CA GLY A 779 28.88 34.93 20.05
C GLY A 779 30.00 35.87 20.51
N TYR A 780 29.68 37.12 20.92
CA TYR A 780 30.60 38.14 21.44
C TYR A 780 31.66 38.67 20.48
N GLY A 781 31.20 39.13 19.31
CA GLY A 781 31.94 40.24 18.70
C GLY A 781 31.64 41.52 19.49
N TYR A 782 32.57 42.00 20.25
CA TYR A 782 32.59 43.41 20.57
C TYR A 782 32.61 44.14 19.23
N GLY A 783 31.46 44.71 18.86
CA GLY A 783 31.28 45.47 17.64
C GLY A 783 32.13 46.71 17.66
N TYR A 784 33.33 46.59 17.19
CA TYR A 784 34.07 47.70 16.61
C TYR A 784 34.05 47.51 15.09
N GLY A 785 32.87 47.73 14.53
CA GLY A 785 32.70 48.01 13.15
C GLY A 785 33.25 49.36 12.81
N TYR A 786 34.55 49.50 12.68
CA TYR A 786 35.13 50.61 11.93
C TYR A 786 35.05 50.22 10.45
N GLY A 787 33.93 50.63 9.85
CA GLY A 787 33.84 50.74 8.43
C GLY A 787 34.74 51.85 7.92
N TYR A 788 35.94 51.51 7.58
CA TYR A 788 36.74 52.32 6.63
C TYR A 788 36.66 51.59 5.29
N GLY A 789 35.96 52.31 4.37
CA GLY A 789 35.75 51.82 3.03
C GLY A 789 37.06 51.56 2.29
N SER A 790 37.16 50.39 1.76
CA SER A 790 37.90 50.17 0.54
C SER A 790 36.92 49.95 -0.57
N HIS A 791 36.70 51.01 -1.35
CA HIS A 791 36.09 50.95 -2.67
C HIS A 791 36.93 50.00 -3.57
N THR A 792 36.55 48.75 -3.66
CA THR A 792 36.94 47.88 -4.78
C THR A 792 35.77 47.11 -5.26
N LYS A 793 35.10 47.67 -6.30
CA LYS A 793 34.40 47.09 -7.41
C LYS A 793 33.71 45.74 -7.20
N GLN A 794 32.53 45.78 -6.60
CA GLN A 794 31.49 44.75 -6.88
C GLN A 794 30.79 45.11 -8.18
N LYS A 795 31.32 44.66 -9.31
CA LYS A 795 30.65 44.59 -10.61
C LYS A 795 30.95 43.24 -11.23
N ARG A 796 30.17 42.25 -10.86
CA ARG A 796 29.97 40.99 -11.66
C ARG A 796 28.94 40.08 -10.98
N SER A 797 27.66 40.39 -11.05
CA SER A 797 26.60 39.38 -10.88
C SER A 797 25.22 39.80 -11.35
N LEU A 798 25.10 40.62 -12.35
CA LEU A 798 23.78 41.01 -12.93
C LEU A 798 23.67 40.78 -14.45
N ASN A 799 24.55 39.95 -15.01
CA ASN A 799 24.51 39.66 -16.45
C ASN A 799 24.10 38.21 -16.84
N VAL A 800 23.69 37.37 -15.92
CA VAL A 800 23.20 36.01 -16.27
C VAL A 800 21.70 35.98 -16.58
N LEU A 801 20.91 36.91 -16.06
CA LEU A 801 19.46 36.97 -16.32
C LEU A 801 19.06 37.74 -17.60
N ARG A 802 20.04 38.31 -18.31
CA ARG A 802 19.77 39.02 -19.59
C ARG A 802 20.08 38.20 -20.84
N ARG A 803 20.58 36.97 -20.71
CA ARG A 803 20.86 36.08 -21.86
C ARG A 803 19.78 35.00 -22.11
N LEU A 804 18.69 34.98 -21.34
CA LEU A 804 17.55 34.09 -21.57
C LEU A 804 16.31 34.81 -22.12
N ARG A 805 16.51 36.04 -22.68
CA ARG A 805 15.46 36.77 -23.41
C ARG A 805 16.05 37.26 -24.76
N ARG A 806 16.57 36.32 -25.52
CA ARG A 806 16.66 36.42 -27.00
C ARG A 806 16.57 35.05 -27.59
#